data_d77337c6027ca9324be375bac1c4d7b8
#
_entry.id   d77337c6027ca9324be375bac1c4d7b8
#
_cell.length_a   1.000
_cell.length_b   1.000
_cell.length_c   1.000
_cell.angle_alpha   90.00
_cell.angle_beta   90.00
_cell.angle_gamma   90.00
#
_symmetry.space_group_name_H-M   'P 1'
#
loop_
_entity.id
_entity.type
_entity.pdbx_description
1 polymer ?
#
loop_
_entity_poly.entity_id
_entity_poly.type
_entity_poly.pdbx_seq_one_letter_code
_entity_poly.pdbx_strand_id
1 'polypeptide(L)'
;MEVSQDVAHATIVNRTANIPKLKAIESTRHTNAYINALEARVASLEKQLAQRNGDVGTPDSAKNSSSCDHEEVAFVTTTQAAQPALNSATSEEEIDDLANALGCFTLGEIGELRYFGASSNFSIIHNHAIKVPSSIQARNRGIEAANNMPDFITPSDELRDHLLEIFWRWQNSWQYIIPRELFVRDLYVEKNGRYCTPLLMAAILAMSSRYSPRLELRTDPDDANTAGEAFAAQAKTMLHYECEAPTTSTVQATALLGLYWATIDNEGLGFMYIGMATRMAMNLGLHCDCSPYASKGLVSDDDVEARNVTFWGVYVLDKFYCLGMGRPASIQEYNITTTKPKGLVQHSPLLSDYQLEISTPFPTSHIMENSMYTCELLIATSEVIDQLYAQRYAWTDKEREDRVMKAHLQAVGLFDRLPKSLKISSSSLQCSPPYVYQFHLQYHHAILLLHRPFFQLLNPGKSSIAYDPEGGDIHSKSCRDSAVRMARILQIFRKNYTTRCMPVSAVHPAFTAAIIHLLHIKSTGNNGRSEAMRCLYICVKSLYEMNVNWNWANRSIRAILSLAREWDIDIWAHGLSQEINEESRRQFERYEMDDLVVFPDQGSESSFEHVFSLDDIFESWTYDQCFGESSLDFFV
;
A
#
# COMPACT_ATOMS: atom_id res chain seq x y z
N MET A 1 -7.00 0.93 -70.22
CA MET A 1 -8.08 1.82 -70.71
C MET A 1 -8.57 2.53 -69.47
N GLU A 2 -7.96 3.63 -69.24
CA GLU A 2 -8.42 5.03 -69.29
C GLU A 2 -9.38 5.36 -68.15
N VAL A 3 -8.89 6.09 -67.17
CA VAL A 3 -8.76 7.55 -67.03
C VAL A 3 -10.11 8.23 -66.83
N SER A 4 -10.34 8.85 -65.71
CA SER A 4 -10.60 10.30 -65.65
C SER A 4 -10.79 10.77 -64.19
N GLN A 5 -10.00 11.76 -63.82
CA GLN A 5 -10.18 12.68 -62.70
C GLN A 5 -11.42 13.53 -62.94
N ASP A 6 -12.11 13.93 -61.89
CA ASP A 6 -12.71 15.27 -61.84
C ASP A 6 -12.82 15.78 -60.38
N VAL A 7 -12.33 17.01 -60.27
CA VAL A 7 -12.32 17.87 -59.11
C VAL A 7 -13.61 18.67 -59.09
N ALA A 8 -14.30 18.73 -57.96
CA ALA A 8 -15.38 19.72 -57.78
C ALA A 8 -15.33 20.34 -56.38
N HIS A 9 -15.16 21.64 -56.39
CA HIS A 9 -15.18 22.58 -55.27
C HIS A 9 -16.47 22.50 -54.43
N ALA A 10 -16.32 22.49 -53.12
CA ALA A 10 -17.42 22.60 -52.17
C ALA A 10 -17.70 24.05 -51.81
N THR A 11 -18.96 24.41 -51.95
CA THR A 11 -19.53 25.70 -51.58
C THR A 11 -19.87 25.71 -50.07
N ILE A 12 -19.33 26.68 -49.33
CA ILE A 12 -19.66 26.95 -47.93
C ILE A 12 -21.04 27.59 -47.87
N VAL A 13 -22.00 26.95 -47.23
CA VAL A 13 -23.28 27.54 -46.86
C VAL A 13 -23.29 27.82 -45.33
N ASN A 14 -23.26 29.10 -45.02
CA ASN A 14 -23.53 29.66 -43.70
C ASN A 14 -24.94 29.29 -43.23
N ARG A 15 -25.06 28.56 -42.12
CA ARG A 15 -26.29 28.55 -41.32
C ARG A 15 -25.96 29.01 -39.91
N THR A 16 -26.26 30.26 -39.62
CA THR A 16 -26.36 30.85 -38.29
C THR A 16 -27.55 30.22 -37.59
N ALA A 17 -27.28 29.39 -36.57
CA ALA A 17 -28.29 28.95 -35.63
C ALA A 17 -28.17 29.77 -34.32
N ASN A 18 -29.28 30.34 -33.93
CA ASN A 18 -29.48 31.14 -32.72
C ASN A 18 -29.05 30.38 -31.47
N ILE A 19 -28.06 30.91 -30.77
CA ILE A 19 -27.72 30.52 -29.37
C ILE A 19 -28.34 31.58 -28.46
N PRO A 20 -29.13 31.20 -27.44
CA PRO A 20 -29.67 32.17 -26.49
C PRO A 20 -28.53 32.76 -25.65
N LYS A 21 -28.51 34.09 -25.56
CA LYS A 21 -27.64 34.85 -24.64
C LYS A 21 -27.93 34.47 -23.21
N LEU A 22 -27.10 33.64 -22.62
CA LEU A 22 -27.05 33.40 -21.19
C LEU A 22 -26.27 34.53 -20.51
N LYS A 23 -26.83 35.02 -19.43
CA LYS A 23 -26.41 36.10 -18.53
C LYS A 23 -24.92 36.01 -18.18
N ALA A 24 -24.10 36.82 -18.80
CA ALA A 24 -22.69 37.05 -18.46
C ALA A 24 -22.53 38.51 -18.01
N ILE A 25 -23.11 38.90 -16.86
CA ILE A 25 -22.99 40.28 -16.35
C ILE A 25 -22.70 40.36 -14.84
N GLU A 26 -22.49 39.27 -14.13
CA GLU A 26 -22.14 39.41 -12.69
C GLU A 26 -20.70 38.97 -12.30
N SER A 27 -19.97 38.31 -13.18
CA SER A 27 -18.60 37.83 -12.90
C SER A 27 -17.51 38.87 -13.10
N THR A 28 -17.73 39.92 -13.92
CA THR A 28 -16.68 40.90 -14.27
C THR A 28 -16.45 42.01 -13.24
N ARG A 29 -17.41 42.31 -12.38
CA ARG A 29 -17.23 43.36 -11.37
C ARG A 29 -16.36 42.92 -10.18
N HIS A 30 -16.43 41.67 -9.77
CA HIS A 30 -15.58 41.16 -8.69
C HIS A 30 -14.13 40.97 -9.12
N THR A 31 -13.89 40.61 -10.38
CA THR A 31 -12.54 40.44 -10.95
C THR A 31 -11.77 41.75 -11.03
N ASN A 32 -12.42 42.85 -11.45
CA ASN A 32 -11.77 44.15 -11.54
C ASN A 32 -11.46 44.74 -10.16
N ALA A 33 -12.32 44.56 -9.16
CA ALA A 33 -12.05 44.97 -7.78
C ALA A 33 -10.87 44.22 -7.18
N TYR A 34 -10.73 42.94 -7.49
CA TYR A 34 -9.62 42.13 -7.05
C TYR A 34 -8.30 42.52 -7.76
N ILE A 35 -8.34 42.76 -9.06
CA ILE A 35 -7.17 43.26 -9.84
C ILE A 35 -6.71 44.62 -9.29
N ASN A 36 -7.61 45.55 -9.08
CA ASN A 36 -7.28 46.85 -8.52
C ASN A 36 -6.71 46.75 -7.09
N ALA A 37 -7.17 45.80 -6.26
CA ALA A 37 -6.60 45.53 -4.94
C ALA A 37 -5.17 44.95 -5.01
N LEU A 38 -4.90 44.08 -5.98
CA LEU A 38 -3.57 43.55 -6.23
C LEU A 38 -2.61 44.65 -6.74
N GLU A 39 -3.04 45.46 -7.68
CA GLU A 39 -2.23 46.59 -8.19
C GLU A 39 -1.89 47.60 -7.11
N ALA A 40 -2.85 47.93 -6.21
CA ALA A 40 -2.62 48.78 -5.04
C ALA A 40 -1.60 48.15 -4.05
N ARG A 41 -1.64 46.84 -3.91
CA ARG A 41 -0.70 46.11 -3.04
C ARG A 41 0.72 46.08 -3.63
N VAL A 42 0.86 45.84 -4.94
CA VAL A 42 2.14 45.92 -5.66
C VAL A 42 2.74 47.31 -5.53
N ALA A 43 2.00 48.37 -5.79
CA ALA A 43 2.45 49.75 -5.64
C ALA A 43 2.90 50.10 -4.18
N SER A 44 2.21 49.52 -3.19
CA SER A 44 2.58 49.67 -1.77
C SER A 44 3.91 48.98 -1.45
N LEU A 45 4.13 47.77 -1.99
CA LEU A 45 5.36 47.02 -1.80
C LEU A 45 6.55 47.64 -2.53
N GLU A 46 6.37 48.16 -3.76
CA GLU A 46 7.37 48.91 -4.49
C GLU A 46 7.80 50.17 -3.75
N LYS A 47 6.86 50.89 -3.13
CA LYS A 47 7.15 52.04 -2.30
C LYS A 47 7.95 51.67 -1.04
N GLN A 48 7.67 50.54 -0.42
CA GLN A 48 8.42 50.05 0.75
C GLN A 48 9.85 49.62 0.35
N LEU A 49 10.05 49.02 -0.82
CA LEU A 49 11.36 48.68 -1.37
C LEU A 49 12.19 49.94 -1.70
N ALA A 50 11.55 50.94 -2.31
CA ALA A 50 12.21 52.23 -2.59
C ALA A 50 12.65 52.97 -1.33
N GLN A 51 11.86 52.89 -0.23
CA GLN A 51 12.22 53.45 1.07
C GLN A 51 13.39 52.68 1.74
N ARG A 52 13.49 51.38 1.56
CA ARG A 52 14.57 50.55 2.10
C ARG A 52 15.91 50.76 1.36
N ASN A 53 15.88 51.03 0.07
CA ASN A 53 17.07 51.28 -0.75
C ASN A 53 17.58 52.72 -0.68
N GLY A 54 16.86 53.63 0.05
CA GLY A 54 17.26 55.01 0.23
C GLY A 54 18.12 55.30 1.47
N ASP A 55 18.39 54.30 2.30
CA ASP A 55 19.06 54.49 3.61
C ASP A 55 20.38 53.71 3.72
N VAL A 56 21.21 53.79 2.68
CA VAL A 56 22.63 53.34 2.74
C VAL A 56 23.53 54.53 2.65
N GLY A 57 23.68 55.22 3.81
CA GLY A 57 24.74 56.18 4.07
C GLY A 57 25.98 55.46 4.61
N THR A 58 27.11 55.71 3.99
CA THR A 58 28.46 55.26 4.33
C THR A 58 28.86 55.54 5.78
N PRO A 59 29.51 54.61 6.51
CA PRO A 59 30.07 54.90 7.81
C PRO A 59 31.56 55.29 7.69
N ASP A 60 31.88 56.42 8.27
CA ASP A 60 33.25 56.83 8.54
C ASP A 60 33.70 56.32 9.93
N SER A 61 35.00 56.12 10.03
CA SER A 61 35.77 55.53 11.11
C SER A 61 35.69 56.26 12.45
N ALA A 62 35.69 55.56 13.59
CA ALA A 62 36.62 55.76 14.71
C ALA A 62 36.34 54.86 15.94
N LYS A 63 37.43 54.18 16.34
CA LYS A 63 37.95 53.84 17.70
C LYS A 63 37.09 54.07 18.96
N ASN A 64 36.95 53.00 19.80
CA ASN A 64 37.59 52.83 21.12
C ASN A 64 37.00 51.69 21.94
N SER A 65 37.87 50.79 22.30
CA SER A 65 38.22 50.16 23.59
C SER A 65 37.22 50.19 24.76
N SER A 66 36.91 49.03 25.34
CA SER A 66 37.18 48.57 26.73
C SER A 66 36.51 47.24 27.01
N SER A 67 37.27 46.27 27.25
CA SER A 67 37.50 45.30 28.34
C SER A 67 36.37 45.09 29.37
N CYS A 68 36.06 43.81 29.62
CA CYS A 68 36.00 43.05 30.88
C CYS A 68 35.41 41.68 30.54
N ASP A 69 36.15 40.64 30.57
CA ASP A 69 36.65 39.72 31.59
C ASP A 69 35.63 38.73 32.15
N HIS A 70 36.07 37.45 32.07
CA HIS A 70 35.71 36.25 32.88
C HIS A 70 34.42 35.51 32.50
N GLU A 71 34.37 34.19 32.28
CA GLU A 71 35.18 33.08 32.81
C GLU A 71 35.13 31.89 31.87
N GLU A 72 36.28 31.25 31.66
CA GLU A 72 36.43 29.91 31.07
C GLU A 72 35.96 28.86 32.03
N VAL A 73 35.12 27.92 31.56
CA VAL A 73 35.13 26.55 32.08
C VAL A 73 35.34 25.59 30.93
N ALA A 74 36.56 25.11 30.84
CA ALA A 74 36.98 24.03 29.98
C ALA A 74 36.33 22.72 30.42
N PHE A 75 35.71 22.01 29.50
CA PHE A 75 35.57 20.55 29.61
C PHE A 75 36.02 19.84 28.35
N VAL A 76 36.90 18.91 28.59
CA VAL A 76 37.82 18.14 27.78
C VAL A 76 37.13 17.38 26.65
N THR A 77 37.74 17.53 25.47
CA THR A 77 37.77 16.68 24.27
C THR A 77 37.59 15.19 24.48
N THR A 78 36.75 14.53 23.66
CA THR A 78 37.20 13.30 22.99
C THR A 78 36.38 13.01 21.72
N THR A 79 37.10 12.67 20.68
CA THR A 79 36.82 12.00 19.41
C THR A 79 35.91 12.71 18.38
N GLN A 80 36.61 13.36 17.48
CA GLN A 80 36.20 13.64 16.12
C GLN A 80 35.97 12.32 15.35
N ALA A 81 34.72 12.02 15.05
CA ALA A 81 34.39 11.20 13.90
C ALA A 81 34.32 12.12 12.69
N ALA A 82 35.08 11.80 11.66
CA ALA A 82 35.21 12.58 10.44
C ALA A 82 33.83 12.82 9.79
N GLN A 83 33.38 14.05 9.82
CA GLN A 83 32.37 14.53 8.90
C GLN A 83 32.94 14.52 7.49
N PRO A 84 32.27 13.98 6.46
CA PRO A 84 32.68 14.25 5.08
C PRO A 84 32.55 15.75 4.84
N ALA A 85 33.64 16.36 4.41
CA ALA A 85 33.67 17.75 4.08
C ALA A 85 32.66 18.08 2.97
N LEU A 86 31.63 18.83 3.32
CA LEU A 86 30.77 19.52 2.37
C LEU A 86 31.58 20.64 1.73
N ASN A 87 32.32 20.33 0.67
CA ASN A 87 32.98 21.30 -0.18
C ASN A 87 32.24 21.39 -1.51
N SER A 88 31.24 22.24 -1.57
CA SER A 88 30.96 23.17 -2.67
C SER A 88 29.71 23.97 -2.28
N ALA A 89 29.87 25.27 -2.10
CA ALA A 89 28.77 26.21 -1.98
C ALA A 89 27.98 26.20 -3.30
N THR A 90 26.93 25.38 -3.39
CA THR A 90 25.84 25.63 -4.32
C THR A 90 25.20 26.93 -3.89
N SER A 91 25.04 27.88 -4.83
CA SER A 91 24.48 29.18 -4.50
C SER A 91 23.10 29.00 -3.87
N GLU A 92 22.79 29.74 -2.82
CA GLU A 92 21.48 29.70 -2.15
C GLU A 92 20.33 29.91 -3.17
N GLU A 93 20.56 30.69 -4.24
CA GLU A 93 19.63 30.94 -5.34
C GLU A 93 19.24 29.65 -6.12
N GLU A 94 20.18 28.72 -6.36
CA GLU A 94 19.89 27.47 -7.08
C GLU A 94 19.06 26.48 -6.23
N ILE A 95 19.23 26.52 -4.90
CA ILE A 95 18.43 25.72 -3.97
C ILE A 95 17.02 26.29 -3.88
N ASP A 96 16.90 27.62 -3.87
CA ASP A 96 15.63 28.32 -3.82
C ASP A 96 14.79 28.09 -5.10
N ASP A 97 15.40 28.15 -6.28
CA ASP A 97 14.72 27.86 -7.54
C ASP A 97 14.21 26.42 -7.62
N LEU A 98 14.98 25.47 -7.09
CA LEU A 98 14.57 24.08 -7.04
C LEU A 98 13.46 23.83 -6.00
N ALA A 99 13.53 24.48 -4.84
CA ALA A 99 12.50 24.42 -3.80
C ALA A 99 11.16 25.02 -4.30
N ASN A 100 11.23 26.11 -5.06
CA ASN A 100 10.06 26.75 -5.65
C ASN A 100 9.38 25.89 -6.74
N ALA A 101 10.16 25.09 -7.47
CA ALA A 101 9.63 24.22 -8.53
C ALA A 101 8.94 22.95 -8.02
N LEU A 102 9.37 22.42 -6.86
CA LEU A 102 8.92 21.12 -6.34
C LEU A 102 8.20 21.20 -4.98
N GLY A 103 7.98 22.39 -4.42
CA GLY A 103 7.67 22.62 -3.04
C GLY A 103 8.96 22.73 -2.20
N CYS A 104 8.84 23.10 -0.92
CA CYS A 104 9.98 23.28 -0.05
C CYS A 104 10.29 22.00 0.73
N PHE A 105 11.53 21.54 0.65
CA PHE A 105 12.06 20.52 1.55
C PHE A 105 12.95 21.18 2.61
N THR A 106 12.76 20.79 3.88
CA THR A 106 13.70 21.06 4.97
C THR A 106 14.53 19.82 5.25
N LEU A 107 15.84 20.01 5.46
CA LEU A 107 16.78 18.95 5.78
C LEU A 107 16.83 18.74 7.30
N GLY A 108 16.64 17.49 7.77
CA GLY A 108 16.80 17.09 9.17
C GLY A 108 18.25 16.75 9.54
N GLU A 109 18.48 16.35 10.80
CA GLU A 109 19.81 16.11 11.38
C GLU A 109 20.62 15.02 10.68
N ILE A 110 19.96 13.97 10.18
CA ILE A 110 20.59 12.82 9.50
C ILE A 110 20.27 12.77 8.00
N GLY A 111 19.89 13.91 7.43
CA GLY A 111 19.63 14.05 6.00
C GLY A 111 18.21 13.65 5.57
N GLU A 112 17.25 13.51 6.50
CA GLU A 112 15.86 13.30 6.14
C GLU A 112 15.24 14.59 5.59
N LEU A 113 14.48 14.44 4.51
CA LEU A 113 13.74 15.54 3.90
C LEU A 113 12.33 15.60 4.47
N ARG A 114 11.84 16.81 4.79
CA ARG A 114 10.45 17.11 5.12
C ARG A 114 9.84 17.99 4.05
N TYR A 115 8.63 17.69 3.65
CA TYR A 115 7.97 18.31 2.52
C TYR A 115 6.94 19.36 2.96
N PHE A 116 7.01 20.52 2.32
CA PHE A 116 6.03 21.59 2.39
C PHE A 116 5.54 21.88 0.97
N GLY A 117 4.32 21.45 0.62
CA GLY A 117 3.77 21.64 -0.71
C GLY A 117 3.57 23.10 -1.08
N ALA A 118 3.42 23.38 -2.37
CA ALA A 118 3.32 24.72 -2.95
C ALA A 118 2.19 25.62 -2.36
N SER A 119 1.15 25.01 -1.80
CA SER A 119 0.07 25.75 -1.10
C SER A 119 0.45 26.20 0.32
N SER A 120 1.56 25.73 0.87
CA SER A 120 2.02 26.09 2.20
C SER A 120 2.82 27.40 2.14
N ASN A 121 2.54 28.32 3.04
CA ASN A 121 3.37 29.54 3.18
C ASN A 121 4.81 29.23 3.60
N PHE A 122 5.05 28.04 4.17
CA PHE A 122 6.41 27.58 4.49
C PHE A 122 7.26 27.25 3.26
N SER A 123 6.65 27.05 2.09
CA SER A 123 7.38 26.92 0.82
C SER A 123 8.08 28.24 0.38
N ILE A 124 7.68 29.38 0.96
CA ILE A 124 8.18 30.72 0.64
C ILE A 124 9.22 31.19 1.67
N ILE A 125 9.26 30.54 2.84
CA ILE A 125 10.12 30.95 3.97
C ILE A 125 11.39 30.09 3.95
N HIS A 126 12.53 30.72 3.71
CA HIS A 126 13.82 30.05 3.71
C HIS A 126 14.14 29.38 5.06
N ASN A 127 14.83 28.25 5.00
CA ASN A 127 15.02 27.18 5.97
C ASN A 127 15.45 27.53 7.43
N HIS A 128 15.76 28.78 7.76
CA HIS A 128 16.33 29.10 9.07
C HIS A 128 15.31 29.25 10.22
N ALA A 129 14.01 29.20 9.93
CA ALA A 129 12.96 29.48 10.92
C ALA A 129 12.23 28.24 11.46
N ILE A 130 12.36 27.07 10.84
CA ILE A 130 11.61 25.86 11.22
C ILE A 130 12.48 24.96 12.07
N LYS A 131 12.18 24.89 13.38
CA LYS A 131 12.82 23.94 14.28
C LYS A 131 12.27 22.54 13.99
N VAL A 132 13.07 21.68 13.37
CA VAL A 132 12.75 20.27 13.11
C VAL A 132 13.03 19.46 14.40
N PRO A 133 12.09 18.63 14.91
CA PRO A 133 12.38 17.72 16.00
C PRO A 133 13.49 16.74 15.61
N SER A 134 14.37 16.43 16.58
CA SER A 134 15.49 15.52 16.37
C SER A 134 15.02 14.06 16.26
N SER A 135 15.28 13.44 15.10
CA SER A 135 14.99 12.02 14.87
C SER A 135 15.90 11.11 15.72
N ILE A 136 17.14 11.55 15.99
CA ILE A 136 18.08 10.83 16.87
C ILE A 136 17.54 10.80 18.29
N GLN A 137 17.10 11.95 18.82
CA GLN A 137 16.55 12.03 20.19
C GLN A 137 15.26 11.21 20.32
N ALA A 138 14.36 11.26 19.34
CA ALA A 138 13.13 10.47 19.31
C ALA A 138 13.44 8.96 19.33
N ARG A 139 14.38 8.52 18.49
CA ARG A 139 14.86 7.13 18.42
C ARG A 139 15.45 6.67 19.77
N ASN A 140 16.37 7.46 20.35
CA ASN A 140 17.00 7.09 21.61
C ASN A 140 15.99 6.92 22.76
N ARG A 141 15.01 7.84 22.84
CA ARG A 141 13.88 7.71 23.80
C ARG A 141 13.07 6.43 23.57
N GLY A 142 12.79 6.11 22.30
CA GLY A 142 12.09 4.89 21.93
C GLY A 142 12.85 3.62 22.31
N ILE A 143 14.15 3.56 22.06
CA ILE A 143 15.02 2.44 22.43
C ILE A 143 15.08 2.29 23.98
N GLU A 144 15.28 3.40 24.69
CA GLU A 144 15.29 3.38 26.16
C GLU A 144 13.97 2.87 26.73
N ALA A 145 12.85 3.35 26.20
CA ALA A 145 11.53 2.89 26.63
C ALA A 145 11.31 1.40 26.36
N ALA A 146 11.71 0.91 25.17
CA ALA A 146 11.61 -0.50 24.83
C ALA A 146 12.49 -1.38 25.72
N ASN A 147 13.74 -0.98 26.00
CA ASN A 147 14.65 -1.72 26.87
C ASN A 147 14.15 -1.84 28.33
N ASN A 148 13.30 -0.92 28.76
CA ASN A 148 12.67 -0.95 30.07
C ASN A 148 11.37 -1.77 30.15
N MET A 149 10.94 -2.39 29.04
CA MET A 149 9.77 -3.26 29.04
C MET A 149 10.06 -4.57 29.81
N PRO A 150 9.10 -5.08 30.60
CA PRO A 150 9.29 -6.34 31.34
C PRO A 150 9.60 -7.53 30.45
N ASP A 151 8.98 -7.55 29.26
CA ASP A 151 9.06 -8.66 28.29
C ASP A 151 9.98 -8.31 27.12
N PHE A 152 11.02 -7.50 27.35
CA PHE A 152 11.98 -7.17 26.31
C PHE A 152 12.78 -8.41 25.91
N ILE A 153 12.76 -8.73 24.60
CA ILE A 153 13.45 -9.88 24.04
C ILE A 153 14.55 -9.42 23.10
N THR A 154 15.77 -9.90 23.31
CA THR A 154 16.87 -9.80 22.35
C THR A 154 17.02 -11.17 21.67
N PRO A 155 16.74 -11.30 20.36
CA PRO A 155 16.90 -12.57 19.67
C PRO A 155 18.38 -12.94 19.55
N SER A 156 18.69 -14.24 19.55
CA SER A 156 20.01 -14.71 19.15
C SER A 156 20.30 -14.35 17.70
N ASP A 157 21.58 -14.27 17.32
CA ASP A 157 21.96 -14.01 15.92
C ASP A 157 21.38 -15.06 14.96
N GLU A 158 21.36 -16.36 15.38
CA GLU A 158 20.76 -17.44 14.60
C GLU A 158 19.25 -17.21 14.37
N LEU A 159 18.51 -16.86 15.42
CA LEU A 159 17.07 -16.61 15.31
C LEU A 159 16.79 -15.37 14.45
N ARG A 160 17.55 -14.29 14.64
CA ARG A 160 17.46 -13.07 13.81
C ARG A 160 17.67 -13.40 12.34
N ASP A 161 18.74 -14.11 12.02
CA ASP A 161 19.12 -14.41 10.64
C ASP A 161 18.11 -15.35 9.96
N HIS A 162 17.57 -16.35 10.71
CA HIS A 162 16.46 -17.20 10.27
C HIS A 162 15.20 -16.36 9.92
N LEU A 163 14.82 -15.41 10.78
CA LEU A 163 13.65 -14.58 10.56
C LEU A 163 13.88 -13.58 9.41
N LEU A 164 15.08 -13.06 9.24
CA LEU A 164 15.45 -12.22 8.10
C LEU A 164 15.38 -13.01 6.79
N GLU A 165 15.84 -14.27 6.74
CA GLU A 165 15.70 -15.12 5.54
C GLU A 165 14.22 -15.32 5.17
N ILE A 166 13.36 -15.61 6.15
CA ILE A 166 11.91 -15.73 5.96
C ILE A 166 11.32 -14.43 5.40
N PHE A 167 11.71 -13.29 5.96
CA PHE A 167 11.24 -11.97 5.51
C PHE A 167 11.57 -11.71 4.05
N TRP A 168 12.83 -11.90 3.66
CA TRP A 168 13.28 -11.66 2.29
C TRP A 168 12.62 -12.62 1.29
N ARG A 169 12.38 -13.86 1.71
CA ARG A 169 11.79 -14.90 0.84
C ARG A 169 10.30 -14.70 0.60
N TRP A 170 9.53 -14.41 1.65
CA TRP A 170 8.07 -14.47 1.58
C TRP A 170 7.39 -13.10 1.60
N GLN A 171 7.84 -12.19 2.45
CA GLN A 171 7.18 -10.91 2.62
C GLN A 171 7.74 -9.85 1.67
N ASN A 172 9.03 -9.54 1.76
CA ASN A 172 9.62 -8.44 0.99
C ASN A 172 9.80 -8.76 -0.50
N SER A 173 9.84 -10.03 -0.89
CA SER A 173 9.88 -10.46 -2.30
C SER A 173 8.58 -10.12 -3.04
N TRP A 174 7.46 -10.12 -2.33
CA TRP A 174 6.18 -9.72 -2.88
C TRP A 174 5.92 -8.22 -2.71
N GLN A 175 6.02 -7.75 -1.47
CA GLN A 175 5.78 -6.35 -1.11
C GLN A 175 7.11 -5.65 -0.90
N TYR A 176 7.73 -5.25 -2.00
CA TYR A 176 9.05 -4.64 -2.00
C TYR A 176 8.99 -3.25 -1.37
N ILE A 177 9.26 -3.18 -0.05
CA ILE A 177 9.22 -1.94 0.74
C ILE A 177 10.57 -1.58 1.35
N ILE A 178 11.50 -2.55 1.47
CA ILE A 178 12.83 -2.37 2.02
C ILE A 178 13.86 -2.77 0.97
N PRO A 179 14.77 -1.88 0.56
CA PRO A 179 15.91 -2.25 -0.27
C PRO A 179 16.89 -3.08 0.56
N ARG A 180 16.90 -4.41 0.30
CA ARG A 180 17.65 -5.39 1.08
C ARG A 180 19.14 -5.07 1.17
N GLU A 181 19.73 -4.64 0.08
CA GLU A 181 21.16 -4.36 -0.03
C GLU A 181 21.59 -3.25 0.94
N LEU A 182 20.79 -2.18 1.06
CA LEU A 182 21.02 -1.09 1.99
C LEU A 182 20.85 -1.55 3.44
N PHE A 183 19.78 -2.31 3.71
CA PHE A 183 19.51 -2.84 5.03
C PHE A 183 20.63 -3.77 5.52
N VAL A 184 21.06 -4.72 4.68
CA VAL A 184 22.11 -5.70 5.02
C VAL A 184 23.46 -5.00 5.17
N ARG A 185 23.77 -4.03 4.30
CA ARG A 185 25.00 -3.24 4.40
C ARG A 185 25.06 -2.47 5.73
N ASP A 186 23.95 -1.83 6.12
CA ASP A 186 23.89 -1.11 7.41
C ASP A 186 23.98 -2.07 8.60
N LEU A 187 23.30 -3.24 8.55
CA LEU A 187 23.31 -4.21 9.64
C LEU A 187 24.71 -4.77 9.94
N TYR A 188 25.47 -5.14 8.91
CA TYR A 188 26.72 -5.88 9.10
C TYR A 188 27.99 -5.05 8.91
N VAL A 189 27.93 -4.02 8.04
CA VAL A 189 29.12 -3.24 7.64
C VAL A 189 29.13 -1.86 8.28
N GLU A 190 28.17 -1.00 7.93
CA GLU A 190 28.18 0.40 8.33
C GLU A 190 27.77 0.59 9.80
N LYS A 191 26.78 -0.14 10.26
CA LYS A 191 26.26 -0.13 11.64
C LYS A 191 25.89 1.28 12.12
N ASN A 192 25.44 2.13 11.20
CA ASN A 192 25.11 3.52 11.49
C ASN A 192 23.63 3.73 11.82
N GLY A 193 22.80 2.69 11.63
CA GLY A 193 21.37 2.70 11.92
C GLY A 193 20.56 3.61 11.00
N ARG A 194 21.01 3.81 9.76
CA ARG A 194 20.30 4.63 8.78
C ARG A 194 19.19 3.84 8.09
N TYR A 195 19.50 2.62 7.63
CA TYR A 195 18.60 1.73 6.90
C TYR A 195 18.15 0.53 7.74
N CYS A 196 18.92 0.15 8.77
CA CYS A 196 18.61 -0.92 9.70
C CYS A 196 18.48 -0.33 11.13
N THR A 197 17.28 0.22 11.42
CA THR A 197 17.01 0.77 12.76
C THR A 197 16.45 -0.30 13.70
N PRO A 198 16.60 -0.16 15.04
CA PRO A 198 16.00 -1.09 16.00
C PRO A 198 14.49 -1.24 15.84
N LEU A 199 13.77 -0.14 15.60
CA LEU A 199 12.34 -0.16 15.31
C LEU A 199 12.02 -1.00 14.06
N LEU A 200 12.75 -0.78 12.94
CA LEU A 200 12.53 -1.53 11.72
C LEU A 200 12.87 -3.01 11.90
N MET A 201 13.96 -3.32 12.59
CA MET A 201 14.32 -4.70 12.92
C MET A 201 13.21 -5.40 13.71
N ALA A 202 12.72 -4.79 14.79
CA ALA A 202 11.64 -5.36 15.59
C ALA A 202 10.36 -5.59 14.77
N ALA A 203 9.99 -4.65 13.88
CA ALA A 203 8.84 -4.81 12.98
C ALA A 203 9.01 -5.95 11.97
N ILE A 204 10.24 -6.12 11.41
CA ILE A 204 10.57 -7.25 10.54
C ILE A 204 10.45 -8.57 11.29
N LEU A 205 11.02 -8.66 12.50
CA LEU A 205 10.99 -9.87 13.32
C LEU A 205 9.56 -10.23 13.72
N ALA A 206 8.73 -9.25 14.09
CA ALA A 206 7.31 -9.46 14.37
C ALA A 206 6.58 -10.08 13.17
N MET A 207 6.74 -9.49 11.98
CA MET A 207 6.08 -9.96 10.75
C MET A 207 6.59 -11.34 10.32
N SER A 208 7.91 -11.58 10.40
CA SER A 208 8.53 -12.84 10.01
C SER A 208 8.15 -14.00 10.94
N SER A 209 7.93 -13.71 12.22
CA SER A 209 7.48 -14.70 13.22
C SER A 209 6.16 -15.35 12.80
N ARG A 210 5.29 -14.63 12.10
CA ARG A 210 4.01 -15.15 11.59
C ARG A 210 4.18 -16.28 10.57
N TYR A 211 5.28 -16.29 9.82
CA TYR A 211 5.58 -17.34 8.84
C TYR A 211 6.32 -18.53 9.45
N SER A 212 6.97 -18.34 10.62
CA SER A 212 7.80 -19.37 11.27
C SER A 212 6.96 -20.34 12.10
N PRO A 213 7.23 -21.65 12.05
CA PRO A 213 6.57 -22.62 12.91
C PRO A 213 7.17 -22.70 14.34
N ARG A 214 8.24 -21.96 14.65
CA ARG A 214 8.98 -22.06 15.92
C ARG A 214 8.11 -21.59 17.07
N LEU A 215 7.94 -22.44 18.10
CA LEU A 215 7.12 -22.15 19.28
C LEU A 215 7.71 -21.04 20.16
N GLU A 216 9.03 -20.91 20.18
CA GLU A 216 9.75 -19.87 20.94
C GLU A 216 9.39 -18.42 20.52
N LEU A 217 8.76 -18.26 19.36
CA LEU A 217 8.30 -16.97 18.83
C LEU A 217 6.90 -16.58 19.32
N ARG A 218 6.24 -17.46 20.08
CA ARG A 218 4.89 -17.25 20.60
C ARG A 218 4.96 -16.86 22.08
N THR A 219 4.15 -15.91 22.48
CA THR A 219 3.94 -15.58 23.90
C THR A 219 3.07 -16.65 24.59
N ASP A 220 2.15 -17.26 23.86
CA ASP A 220 1.43 -18.48 24.23
C ASP A 220 1.79 -19.60 23.22
N PRO A 221 2.50 -20.68 23.64
CA PRO A 221 2.90 -21.76 22.74
C PRO A 221 1.73 -22.46 22.04
N ASP A 222 0.56 -22.49 22.67
CA ASP A 222 -0.63 -23.15 22.15
C ASP A 222 -1.43 -22.27 21.18
N ASP A 223 -1.23 -20.95 21.21
CA ASP A 223 -1.87 -20.01 20.28
C ASP A 223 -0.88 -19.49 19.21
N ALA A 224 -1.08 -19.93 17.98
CA ALA A 224 -0.28 -19.47 16.84
C ALA A 224 -0.44 -17.95 16.55
N ASN A 225 -1.52 -17.32 17.01
CA ASN A 225 -1.75 -15.89 16.80
C ASN A 225 -0.83 -15.01 17.64
N THR A 226 -0.24 -15.55 18.69
CA THR A 226 0.72 -14.83 19.55
C THR A 226 2.13 -14.77 18.97
N ALA A 227 2.38 -15.42 17.81
CA ALA A 227 3.69 -15.39 17.17
C ALA A 227 4.10 -13.96 16.79
N GLY A 228 5.26 -13.51 17.30
CA GLY A 228 5.83 -12.19 17.05
C GLY A 228 5.27 -11.07 17.92
N GLU A 229 4.37 -11.36 18.85
CA GLU A 229 3.72 -10.37 19.73
C GLU A 229 4.73 -9.56 20.54
N ALA A 230 5.74 -10.21 21.14
CA ALA A 230 6.78 -9.53 21.90
C ALA A 230 7.57 -8.53 21.04
N PHE A 231 7.94 -8.90 19.81
CA PHE A 231 8.62 -7.99 18.89
C PHE A 231 7.69 -6.85 18.42
N ALA A 232 6.42 -7.15 18.20
CA ALA A 232 5.42 -6.13 17.84
C ALA A 232 5.20 -5.12 18.98
N ALA A 233 5.19 -5.57 20.23
CA ALA A 233 5.09 -4.71 21.42
C ALA A 233 6.31 -3.79 21.54
N GLN A 234 7.53 -4.31 21.35
CA GLN A 234 8.76 -3.51 21.33
C GLN A 234 8.73 -2.47 20.22
N ALA A 235 8.37 -2.88 18.99
CA ALA A 235 8.26 -1.97 17.85
C ALA A 235 7.20 -0.87 18.10
N LYS A 236 6.04 -1.23 18.66
CA LYS A 236 4.99 -0.26 19.03
C LYS A 236 5.50 0.78 20.03
N THR A 237 6.25 0.33 21.05
CA THR A 237 6.84 1.23 22.07
C THR A 237 7.85 2.18 21.44
N MET A 238 8.75 1.71 20.57
CA MET A 238 9.71 2.58 19.86
C MET A 238 9.00 3.55 18.94
N LEU A 239 8.00 3.09 18.19
CA LEU A 239 7.23 3.91 17.25
C LEU A 239 6.52 5.08 17.94
N HIS A 240 6.04 4.89 19.19
CA HIS A 240 5.39 5.95 19.95
C HIS A 240 6.26 7.22 20.02
N TYR A 241 7.56 7.07 20.11
CA TYR A 241 8.50 8.19 20.12
C TYR A 241 8.98 8.59 18.72
N GLU A 242 9.33 7.61 17.88
CA GLU A 242 9.86 7.91 16.55
C GLU A 242 8.85 8.57 15.61
N CYS A 243 7.54 8.43 15.84
CA CYS A 243 6.51 9.11 15.03
C CYS A 243 6.53 10.65 15.20
N GLU A 244 7.16 11.19 16.24
CA GLU A 244 7.35 12.64 16.42
C GLU A 244 8.34 13.22 15.39
N ALA A 245 9.32 12.42 14.98
CA ALA A 245 10.35 12.79 14.01
C ALA A 245 10.65 11.61 13.06
N PRO A 246 9.69 11.22 12.20
CA PRO A 246 9.79 10.01 11.40
C PRO A 246 10.92 10.10 10.37
N THR A 247 11.51 8.94 10.07
CA THR A 247 12.48 8.72 9.00
C THR A 247 11.91 7.73 7.98
N THR A 248 12.62 7.48 6.88
CA THR A 248 12.20 6.47 5.89
C THR A 248 12.04 5.08 6.53
N SER A 249 12.96 4.70 7.44
CA SER A 249 12.86 3.43 8.17
C SER A 249 11.67 3.38 9.16
N THR A 250 11.29 4.51 9.74
CA THR A 250 10.08 4.61 10.57
C THR A 250 8.82 4.34 9.75
N VAL A 251 8.75 4.84 8.51
CA VAL A 251 7.64 4.56 7.57
C VAL A 251 7.56 3.06 7.25
N GLN A 252 8.71 2.44 6.92
CA GLN A 252 8.80 1.01 6.62
C GLN A 252 8.32 0.16 7.80
N ALA A 253 8.81 0.45 9.00
CA ALA A 253 8.43 -0.27 10.23
C ALA A 253 6.94 -0.14 10.53
N THR A 254 6.37 1.07 10.39
CA THR A 254 4.95 1.33 10.64
C THR A 254 4.07 0.58 9.64
N ALA A 255 4.47 0.51 8.38
CA ALA A 255 3.77 -0.25 7.34
C ALA A 255 3.77 -1.76 7.65
N LEU A 256 4.91 -2.32 8.11
CA LEU A 256 5.01 -3.71 8.52
C LEU A 256 4.18 -4.02 9.76
N LEU A 257 4.14 -3.11 10.75
CA LEU A 257 3.26 -3.25 11.91
C LEU A 257 1.78 -3.23 11.49
N GLY A 258 1.40 -2.40 10.51
CA GLY A 258 0.06 -2.41 9.95
C GLY A 258 -0.32 -3.78 9.38
N LEU A 259 0.59 -4.42 8.65
CA LEU A 259 0.39 -5.79 8.15
C LEU A 259 0.32 -6.80 9.30
N TYR A 260 1.21 -6.69 10.29
CA TYR A 260 1.21 -7.59 11.45
C TYR A 260 -0.16 -7.60 12.14
N TRP A 261 -0.75 -6.43 12.42
CA TRP A 261 -2.06 -6.34 13.05
C TRP A 261 -3.18 -6.93 12.19
N ALA A 262 -3.09 -6.81 10.87
CA ALA A 262 -4.03 -7.48 9.96
C ALA A 262 -3.95 -9.01 10.06
N THR A 263 -2.74 -9.57 10.26
CA THR A 263 -2.55 -11.03 10.33
C THR A 263 -3.21 -11.68 11.54
N ILE A 264 -3.36 -10.93 12.64
CA ILE A 264 -3.97 -11.40 13.89
C ILE A 264 -5.44 -11.00 14.05
N ASP A 265 -6.10 -10.65 12.94
CA ASP A 265 -7.52 -10.25 12.86
C ASP A 265 -7.84 -8.90 13.53
N ASN A 266 -6.84 -8.05 13.73
CA ASN A 266 -7.02 -6.67 14.19
C ASN A 266 -6.87 -5.69 13.01
N GLU A 267 -7.75 -5.86 12.02
CA GLU A 267 -7.67 -5.10 10.77
C GLU A 267 -7.93 -3.61 10.96
N GLY A 268 -8.76 -3.23 11.94
CA GLY A 268 -9.00 -1.82 12.26
C GLY A 268 -7.72 -1.12 12.69
N LEU A 269 -6.97 -1.74 13.60
CA LEU A 269 -5.66 -1.24 14.03
C LEU A 269 -4.65 -1.27 12.88
N GLY A 270 -4.63 -2.35 12.09
CA GLY A 270 -3.80 -2.44 10.88
C GLY A 270 -4.05 -1.28 9.92
N PHE A 271 -5.32 -0.93 9.67
CA PHE A 271 -5.70 0.21 8.84
C PHE A 271 -5.18 1.55 9.38
N MET A 272 -5.24 1.75 10.71
CA MET A 272 -4.71 2.96 11.34
C MET A 272 -3.19 3.07 11.16
N TYR A 273 -2.44 1.97 11.33
CA TYR A 273 -0.99 1.96 11.14
C TYR A 273 -0.59 2.19 9.68
N ILE A 274 -1.32 1.61 8.72
CA ILE A 274 -1.07 1.86 7.29
C ILE A 274 -1.37 3.32 6.94
N GLY A 275 -2.46 3.89 7.49
CA GLY A 275 -2.76 5.31 7.35
C GLY A 275 -1.67 6.19 7.96
N MET A 276 -1.10 5.81 9.11
CA MET A 276 0.03 6.50 9.74
C MET A 276 1.28 6.43 8.83
N ALA A 277 1.64 5.26 8.31
CA ALA A 277 2.75 5.10 7.38
C ALA A 277 2.57 5.97 6.12
N THR A 278 1.36 5.99 5.55
CA THR A 278 1.01 6.83 4.41
C THR A 278 1.18 8.32 4.73
N ARG A 279 0.70 8.79 5.89
CA ARG A 279 0.84 10.19 6.30
C ARG A 279 2.30 10.58 6.56
N MET A 280 3.08 9.70 7.18
CA MET A 280 4.53 9.93 7.36
C MET A 280 5.25 9.95 6.01
N ALA A 281 4.91 9.06 5.07
CA ALA A 281 5.48 9.07 3.72
C ALA A 281 5.21 10.40 2.99
N MET A 282 3.99 10.94 3.10
CA MET A 282 3.64 12.25 2.55
C MET A 282 4.38 13.40 3.26
N ASN A 283 4.48 13.36 4.59
CA ASN A 283 5.21 14.36 5.38
C ASN A 283 6.71 14.42 5.03
N LEU A 284 7.31 13.25 4.74
CA LEU A 284 8.69 13.17 4.29
C LEU A 284 8.83 13.47 2.78
N GLY A 285 7.73 13.69 2.06
CA GLY A 285 7.74 13.91 0.61
C GLY A 285 8.28 12.73 -0.18
N LEU A 286 8.03 11.48 0.27
CA LEU A 286 8.49 10.29 -0.47
C LEU A 286 7.79 10.16 -1.82
N HIS A 287 6.62 10.77 -1.99
CA HIS A 287 5.87 10.83 -3.24
C HIS A 287 6.45 11.78 -4.28
N CYS A 288 7.42 12.62 -3.88
CA CYS A 288 8.06 13.60 -4.74
C CYS A 288 9.42 13.10 -5.23
N ASP A 289 9.75 13.43 -6.48
CA ASP A 289 11.09 13.13 -7.03
C ASP A 289 12.16 13.98 -6.34
N CYS A 290 13.09 13.32 -5.66
CA CYS A 290 14.22 13.97 -5.00
C CYS A 290 15.56 13.81 -5.76
N SER A 291 15.54 13.23 -6.97
CA SER A 291 16.74 13.07 -7.81
C SER A 291 17.50 14.38 -8.08
N PRO A 292 16.83 15.55 -8.24
CA PRO A 292 17.52 16.83 -8.39
C PRO A 292 18.37 17.23 -7.17
N TYR A 293 17.98 16.77 -5.97
CA TYR A 293 18.78 17.01 -4.75
C TYR A 293 19.99 16.09 -4.67
N ALA A 294 19.89 14.86 -5.20
CA ALA A 294 21.02 13.95 -5.30
C ALA A 294 22.08 14.48 -6.28
N SER A 295 21.68 15.02 -7.43
CA SER A 295 22.60 15.62 -8.39
C SER A 295 23.37 16.83 -7.84
N LYS A 296 22.86 17.48 -6.78
CA LYS A 296 23.54 18.57 -6.05
C LYS A 296 24.31 18.06 -4.81
N GLY A 297 24.33 16.76 -4.55
CA GLY A 297 25.06 16.17 -3.41
C GLY A 297 24.38 16.38 -2.04
N LEU A 298 23.10 16.83 -2.01
CA LEU A 298 22.37 17.06 -0.77
C LEU A 298 21.75 15.76 -0.20
N VAL A 299 21.51 14.77 -1.04
CA VAL A 299 20.96 13.46 -0.71
C VAL A 299 21.78 12.42 -1.47
N SER A 300 22.05 11.26 -0.90
CA SER A 300 22.75 10.18 -1.60
C SER A 300 21.81 9.45 -2.58
N ASP A 301 22.37 8.84 -3.63
CA ASP A 301 21.59 7.98 -4.54
C ASP A 301 20.94 6.80 -3.82
N ASP A 302 21.59 6.29 -2.78
CA ASP A 302 21.03 5.25 -1.89
C ASP A 302 19.78 5.73 -1.16
N ASP A 303 19.78 6.97 -0.69
CA ASP A 303 18.59 7.56 -0.05
C ASP A 303 17.46 7.77 -1.06
N VAL A 304 17.79 8.22 -2.29
CA VAL A 304 16.77 8.35 -3.36
C VAL A 304 16.13 6.99 -3.61
N GLU A 305 16.92 5.93 -3.75
CA GLU A 305 16.39 4.59 -3.98
C GLU A 305 15.61 4.07 -2.77
N ALA A 306 16.11 4.27 -1.54
CA ALA A 306 15.38 3.90 -0.33
C ALA A 306 14.02 4.59 -0.22
N ARG A 307 13.95 5.89 -0.56
CA ARG A 307 12.71 6.68 -0.60
C ARG A 307 11.74 6.15 -1.65
N ASN A 308 12.23 5.89 -2.86
CA ASN A 308 11.42 5.36 -3.96
C ASN A 308 10.83 3.99 -3.62
N VAL A 309 11.66 3.06 -3.15
CA VAL A 309 11.22 1.70 -2.75
C VAL A 309 10.18 1.78 -1.62
N THR A 310 10.43 2.61 -0.61
CA THR A 310 9.51 2.77 0.53
C THR A 310 8.18 3.36 0.08
N PHE A 311 8.21 4.41 -0.75
CA PHE A 311 6.96 5.03 -1.22
C PHE A 311 6.10 4.05 -2.01
N TRP A 312 6.69 3.38 -3.00
CA TRP A 312 5.93 2.44 -3.83
C TRP A 312 5.46 1.21 -3.05
N GLY A 313 6.23 0.77 -2.05
CA GLY A 313 5.80 -0.28 -1.11
C GLY A 313 4.59 0.15 -0.28
N VAL A 314 4.58 1.38 0.26
CA VAL A 314 3.44 1.96 0.99
C VAL A 314 2.24 2.17 0.06
N TYR A 315 2.45 2.63 -1.18
CA TYR A 315 1.39 2.78 -2.19
C TYR A 315 0.67 1.45 -2.45
N VAL A 316 1.42 0.38 -2.71
CA VAL A 316 0.86 -0.96 -2.92
C VAL A 316 0.07 -1.42 -1.70
N LEU A 317 0.58 -1.15 -0.50
CA LEU A 317 -0.06 -1.53 0.75
C LEU A 317 -1.37 -0.75 0.98
N ASP A 318 -1.35 0.58 0.80
CA ASP A 318 -2.54 1.43 0.91
C ASP A 318 -3.65 0.93 -0.03
N LYS A 319 -3.32 0.70 -1.30
CA LYS A 319 -4.29 0.23 -2.29
C LYS A 319 -4.86 -1.15 -1.95
N PHE A 320 -4.02 -2.16 -1.70
CA PHE A 320 -4.52 -3.51 -1.41
C PHE A 320 -5.28 -3.60 -0.09
N TYR A 321 -4.84 -2.88 0.93
CA TYR A 321 -5.53 -2.90 2.20
C TYR A 321 -6.90 -2.23 2.11
N CYS A 322 -6.96 -1.06 1.48
CA CYS A 322 -8.23 -0.36 1.24
C CYS A 322 -9.19 -1.18 0.38
N LEU A 323 -8.66 -1.85 -0.65
CA LEU A 323 -9.45 -2.74 -1.51
C LEU A 323 -10.04 -3.92 -0.72
N GLY A 324 -9.24 -4.54 0.14
CA GLY A 324 -9.67 -5.65 0.99
C GLY A 324 -10.71 -5.25 2.04
N MET A 325 -10.69 -3.98 2.47
CA MET A 325 -11.59 -3.42 3.48
C MET A 325 -12.79 -2.66 2.89
N GLY A 326 -12.87 -2.53 1.56
CA GLY A 326 -13.93 -1.74 0.90
C GLY A 326 -13.85 -0.24 1.23
N ARG A 327 -12.66 0.29 1.53
CA ARG A 327 -12.43 1.69 1.90
C ARG A 327 -11.69 2.44 0.79
N PRO A 328 -11.92 3.77 0.62
CA PRO A 328 -11.18 4.54 -0.39
C PRO A 328 -9.70 4.63 -0.03
N ALA A 329 -8.83 4.50 -1.04
CA ALA A 329 -7.40 4.63 -0.88
C ALA A 329 -6.97 6.07 -0.59
N SER A 330 -5.92 6.23 0.23
CA SER A 330 -5.45 7.55 0.68
C SER A 330 -4.52 8.22 -0.33
N ILE A 331 -3.71 7.43 -1.06
CA ILE A 331 -2.74 7.95 -2.03
C ILE A 331 -3.41 8.12 -3.40
N GLN A 332 -3.38 9.36 -3.90
CA GLN A 332 -3.91 9.69 -5.23
C GLN A 332 -2.77 9.84 -6.24
N GLU A 333 -2.91 9.23 -7.42
CA GLU A 333 -1.87 9.11 -8.43
C GLU A 333 -1.39 10.46 -8.98
N TYR A 334 -2.28 11.47 -9.05
CA TYR A 334 -1.93 12.81 -9.56
C TYR A 334 -0.93 13.58 -8.69
N ASN A 335 -0.71 13.13 -7.45
CA ASN A 335 0.28 13.73 -6.54
C ASN A 335 1.66 13.05 -6.62
N ILE A 336 1.81 11.99 -7.41
CA ILE A 336 3.03 11.20 -7.46
C ILE A 336 3.94 11.73 -8.56
N THR A 337 5.13 12.21 -8.17
CA THR A 337 6.20 12.61 -9.09
C THR A 337 7.45 11.75 -8.94
N THR A 338 7.56 10.98 -7.83
CA THR A 338 8.69 10.08 -7.59
C THR A 338 8.79 8.98 -8.65
N THR A 339 10.01 8.65 -9.03
CA THR A 339 10.27 7.59 -10.02
C THR A 339 10.09 6.21 -9.38
N LYS A 340 9.70 5.23 -10.22
CA LYS A 340 9.69 3.83 -9.78
C LYS A 340 11.11 3.39 -9.44
N PRO A 341 11.30 2.41 -8.52
CA PRO A 341 12.60 1.89 -8.15
C PRO A 341 13.43 1.50 -9.37
N LYS A 342 14.70 1.92 -9.43
CA LYS A 342 15.61 1.62 -10.55
C LYS A 342 16.60 0.52 -10.23
N GLY A 343 16.69 0.13 -8.95
CA GLY A 343 17.72 -0.75 -8.42
C GLY A 343 19.03 -0.01 -8.13
N LEU A 344 19.72 -0.48 -7.13
CA LEU A 344 21.05 0.03 -6.82
C LEU A 344 22.00 -0.41 -7.92
N VAL A 345 22.77 0.54 -8.45
CA VAL A 345 23.89 0.19 -9.33
C VAL A 345 24.87 -0.61 -8.48
N GLN A 346 25.15 -1.85 -8.89
CA GLN A 346 26.06 -2.76 -8.17
C GLN A 346 27.50 -2.22 -8.21
N HIS A 347 27.79 -1.19 -7.44
CA HIS A 347 29.11 -0.58 -7.30
C HIS A 347 29.74 -0.76 -5.91
N SER A 348 29.22 -1.69 -5.09
CA SER A 348 29.89 -2.01 -3.83
C SER A 348 30.62 -3.35 -3.94
N PRO A 349 31.94 -3.34 -4.20
CA PRO A 349 32.79 -4.54 -4.09
C PRO A 349 32.77 -5.13 -2.67
N LEU A 350 32.35 -4.33 -1.69
CA LEU A 350 32.37 -4.66 -0.25
C LEU A 350 31.39 -5.77 0.16
N LEU A 351 30.31 -5.99 -0.60
CA LEU A 351 29.38 -7.07 -0.28
C LEU A 351 29.87 -8.47 -0.75
N SER A 352 30.79 -8.50 -1.74
CA SER A 352 31.41 -9.75 -2.20
C SER A 352 32.50 -10.26 -1.24
N ASP A 353 33.13 -9.37 -0.48
CA ASP A 353 34.19 -9.71 0.48
C ASP A 353 33.65 -10.24 1.81
N TYR A 354 32.44 -9.82 2.18
CA TYR A 354 31.69 -10.47 3.24
C TYR A 354 30.86 -11.57 2.58
N GLN A 355 31.36 -12.83 2.64
CA GLN A 355 30.62 -14.05 2.26
C GLN A 355 29.33 -14.18 3.10
N LEU A 356 28.49 -13.16 3.05
CA LEU A 356 27.18 -13.14 3.67
C LEU A 356 26.28 -14.02 2.79
N GLU A 357 26.34 -15.34 3.06
CA GLU A 357 25.44 -16.37 2.54
C GLU A 357 23.96 -16.17 2.98
N ILE A 358 23.51 -14.94 3.23
CA ILE A 358 22.08 -14.65 3.24
C ILE A 358 21.65 -14.71 1.77
N SER A 359 21.64 -15.92 1.24
CA SER A 359 21.31 -16.18 -0.15
C SER A 359 19.89 -15.69 -0.40
N THR A 360 19.76 -14.67 -1.23
CA THR A 360 18.44 -14.37 -1.78
C THR A 360 18.07 -15.53 -2.68
N PRO A 361 16.96 -16.21 -2.42
CA PRO A 361 16.51 -17.28 -3.31
C PRO A 361 16.13 -16.74 -4.70
N PHE A 362 16.03 -15.41 -4.85
CA PHE A 362 15.58 -14.74 -6.07
C PHE A 362 16.41 -13.49 -6.36
N PRO A 363 16.71 -13.17 -7.63
CA PRO A 363 17.38 -11.94 -8.00
C PRO A 363 16.56 -10.70 -7.62
N THR A 364 17.19 -9.70 -6.98
CA THR A 364 16.54 -8.44 -6.61
C THR A 364 15.94 -7.71 -7.82
N SER A 365 16.59 -7.80 -8.99
CA SER A 365 16.07 -7.23 -10.23
C SER A 365 14.69 -7.77 -10.61
N HIS A 366 14.44 -9.07 -10.42
CA HIS A 366 13.13 -9.68 -10.70
C HIS A 366 12.08 -9.30 -9.65
N ILE A 367 12.48 -9.17 -8.37
CA ILE A 367 11.59 -8.68 -7.30
C ILE A 367 11.15 -7.24 -7.60
N MET A 368 12.08 -6.39 -7.96
CA MET A 368 11.83 -5.00 -8.33
C MET A 368 10.94 -4.90 -9.57
N GLU A 369 11.22 -5.70 -10.62
CA GLU A 369 10.40 -5.78 -11.82
C GLU A 369 8.95 -6.18 -11.48
N ASN A 370 8.76 -7.19 -10.61
CA ASN A 370 7.45 -7.58 -10.10
C ASN A 370 6.74 -6.43 -9.38
N SER A 371 7.44 -5.70 -8.52
CA SER A 371 6.90 -4.53 -7.83
C SER A 371 6.46 -3.44 -8.80
N MET A 372 7.25 -3.16 -9.84
CA MET A 372 6.89 -2.18 -10.88
C MET A 372 5.61 -2.57 -11.62
N TYR A 373 5.48 -3.83 -12.06
CA TYR A 373 4.26 -4.31 -12.72
C TYR A 373 3.05 -4.32 -11.78
N THR A 374 3.26 -4.57 -10.48
CA THR A 374 2.19 -4.46 -9.47
C THR A 374 1.70 -3.02 -9.34
N CYS A 375 2.61 -2.04 -9.27
CA CYS A 375 2.24 -0.63 -9.25
C CYS A 375 1.49 -0.22 -10.52
N GLU A 376 1.94 -0.67 -11.70
CA GLU A 376 1.27 -0.36 -12.98
C GLU A 376 -0.13 -0.95 -13.06
N LEU A 377 -0.34 -2.16 -12.55
CA LEU A 377 -1.66 -2.77 -12.45
C LEU A 377 -2.59 -1.94 -11.57
N LEU A 378 -2.11 -1.51 -10.40
CA LEU A 378 -2.89 -0.70 -9.47
C LEU A 378 -3.19 0.70 -10.04
N ILE A 379 -2.24 1.35 -10.69
CA ILE A 379 -2.46 2.64 -11.38
C ILE A 379 -3.53 2.50 -12.48
N ALA A 380 -3.55 1.38 -13.20
CA ALA A 380 -4.52 1.15 -14.27
C ALA A 380 -5.94 0.84 -13.75
N THR A 381 -6.08 0.32 -12.53
CA THR A 381 -7.35 -0.28 -12.08
C THR A 381 -7.94 0.36 -10.82
N SER A 382 -7.12 0.85 -9.86
CA SER A 382 -7.60 1.20 -8.53
C SER A 382 -8.55 2.40 -8.53
N GLU A 383 -8.28 3.46 -9.29
CA GLU A 383 -9.16 4.62 -9.37
C GLU A 383 -10.56 4.23 -9.87
N VAL A 384 -10.60 3.39 -10.92
CA VAL A 384 -11.88 2.92 -11.47
C VAL A 384 -12.63 2.05 -10.46
N ILE A 385 -11.92 1.15 -9.76
CA ILE A 385 -12.51 0.31 -8.73
C ILE A 385 -13.03 1.18 -7.57
N ASP A 386 -12.25 2.12 -7.04
CA ASP A 386 -12.67 3.02 -5.97
C ASP A 386 -13.96 3.77 -6.34
N GLN A 387 -14.07 4.26 -7.58
CA GLN A 387 -15.25 4.97 -8.07
C GLN A 387 -16.45 4.03 -8.29
N LEU A 388 -16.23 2.79 -8.73
CA LEU A 388 -17.29 1.80 -8.94
C LEU A 388 -18.02 1.40 -7.66
N TYR A 389 -17.28 1.36 -6.54
CA TYR A 389 -17.80 0.98 -5.22
C TYR A 389 -18.09 2.19 -4.33
N ALA A 390 -17.93 3.42 -4.84
CA ALA A 390 -18.27 4.61 -4.09
C ALA A 390 -19.79 4.73 -3.87
N GLN A 391 -20.23 5.14 -2.68
CA GLN A 391 -21.65 5.38 -2.36
C GLN A 391 -22.28 6.45 -3.26
N ARG A 392 -21.49 7.41 -3.72
CA ARG A 392 -21.90 8.45 -4.66
C ARG A 392 -20.88 8.52 -5.80
N TYR A 393 -21.31 8.20 -6.97
CA TYR A 393 -20.52 8.33 -8.19
C TYR A 393 -21.14 9.34 -9.15
N ALA A 394 -20.29 10.05 -9.89
CA ALA A 394 -20.72 11.05 -10.85
C ALA A 394 -20.98 10.50 -12.26
N TRP A 395 -20.74 9.21 -12.49
CA TRP A 395 -20.78 8.60 -13.82
C TRP A 395 -22.16 8.05 -14.15
N THR A 396 -22.59 8.19 -15.40
CA THR A 396 -23.71 7.46 -15.97
C THR A 396 -23.35 5.97 -16.11
N ASP A 397 -24.36 5.09 -16.24
CA ASP A 397 -24.12 3.64 -16.41
C ASP A 397 -23.23 3.35 -17.62
N LYS A 398 -23.40 4.07 -18.73
CA LYS A 398 -22.55 3.94 -19.91
C LYS A 398 -21.10 4.37 -19.64
N GLU A 399 -20.89 5.50 -18.98
CA GLU A 399 -19.54 5.95 -18.61
C GLU A 399 -18.85 4.97 -17.67
N ARG A 400 -19.60 4.33 -16.75
CA ARG A 400 -19.07 3.28 -15.86
C ARG A 400 -18.57 2.09 -16.68
N GLU A 401 -19.39 1.60 -17.61
CA GLU A 401 -19.03 0.47 -18.48
C GLU A 401 -17.82 0.81 -19.36
N ASP A 402 -17.81 1.97 -20.02
CA ASP A 402 -16.68 2.44 -20.84
C ASP A 402 -15.37 2.53 -20.04
N ARG A 403 -15.41 3.02 -18.81
CA ARG A 403 -14.23 3.12 -17.93
C ARG A 403 -13.76 1.75 -17.47
N VAL A 404 -14.67 0.85 -17.14
CA VAL A 404 -14.34 -0.55 -16.80
C VAL A 404 -13.66 -1.24 -17.97
N MET A 405 -14.24 -1.13 -19.18
CA MET A 405 -13.64 -1.73 -20.37
C MET A 405 -12.26 -1.13 -20.70
N LYS A 406 -12.08 0.17 -20.50
CA LYS A 406 -10.78 0.83 -20.67
C LYS A 406 -9.74 0.29 -19.67
N ALA A 407 -10.09 0.23 -18.38
CA ALA A 407 -9.19 -0.29 -17.34
C ALA A 407 -8.88 -1.78 -17.57
N HIS A 408 -9.87 -2.58 -17.97
CA HIS A 408 -9.67 -3.97 -18.35
C HIS A 408 -8.65 -4.11 -19.50
N LEU A 409 -8.82 -3.36 -20.59
CA LEU A 409 -7.90 -3.40 -21.73
C LEU A 409 -6.49 -2.94 -21.35
N GLN A 410 -6.35 -1.95 -20.47
CA GLN A 410 -5.05 -1.53 -19.94
C GLN A 410 -4.39 -2.64 -19.12
N ALA A 411 -5.14 -3.30 -18.24
CA ALA A 411 -4.64 -4.43 -17.44
C ALA A 411 -4.27 -5.63 -18.32
N VAL A 412 -5.05 -5.96 -19.35
CA VAL A 412 -4.72 -7.03 -20.33
C VAL A 412 -3.44 -6.67 -21.08
N GLY A 413 -3.34 -5.44 -21.60
CA GLY A 413 -2.16 -4.99 -22.32
C GLY A 413 -0.88 -5.00 -21.42
N LEU A 414 -1.04 -4.72 -20.12
CA LEU A 414 0.04 -4.88 -19.13
C LEU A 414 0.45 -6.35 -19.00
N PHE A 415 -0.52 -7.23 -18.83
CA PHE A 415 -0.29 -8.67 -18.64
C PHE A 415 0.37 -9.34 -19.87
N ASP A 416 0.01 -8.92 -21.06
CA ASP A 416 0.60 -9.43 -22.30
C ASP A 416 2.08 -9.04 -22.43
N ARG A 417 2.46 -7.85 -21.94
CA ARG A 417 3.84 -7.35 -21.93
C ARG A 417 4.70 -7.90 -20.80
N LEU A 418 4.15 -8.77 -19.92
CA LEU A 418 4.94 -9.37 -18.84
C LEU A 418 6.19 -10.08 -19.38
N PRO A 419 7.36 -9.84 -18.81
CA PRO A 419 8.57 -10.57 -19.14
C PRO A 419 8.44 -12.05 -18.75
N LYS A 420 9.28 -12.89 -19.33
CA LYS A 420 9.24 -14.36 -19.06
C LYS A 420 9.48 -14.67 -17.58
N SER A 421 10.29 -13.86 -16.88
CA SER A 421 10.57 -13.95 -15.45
C SER A 421 9.32 -13.86 -14.57
N LEU A 422 8.29 -13.13 -15.04
CA LEU A 422 7.04 -12.89 -14.33
C LEU A 422 5.85 -13.70 -14.87
N LYS A 423 6.07 -14.62 -15.80
CA LYS A 423 5.05 -15.57 -16.28
C LYS A 423 5.11 -16.87 -15.48
N ILE A 424 3.95 -17.40 -15.09
CA ILE A 424 3.89 -18.72 -14.45
C ILE A 424 4.43 -19.76 -15.43
N SER A 425 5.45 -20.50 -15.01
CA SER A 425 6.06 -21.53 -15.83
C SER A 425 5.07 -22.66 -16.10
N SER A 426 4.94 -23.04 -17.37
CA SER A 426 4.20 -24.23 -17.79
C SER A 426 5.02 -25.51 -17.64
N SER A 427 6.34 -25.40 -17.38
CA SER A 427 7.23 -26.52 -17.21
C SER A 427 7.07 -27.14 -15.82
N SER A 428 6.91 -28.46 -15.77
CA SER A 428 6.89 -29.21 -14.50
C SER A 428 8.26 -29.26 -13.80
N LEU A 429 9.34 -28.81 -14.47
CA LEU A 429 10.72 -28.88 -13.98
C LEU A 429 11.15 -27.58 -13.26
N GLN A 430 10.50 -26.45 -13.50
CA GLN A 430 10.84 -25.18 -12.88
C GLN A 430 9.62 -24.58 -12.20
N CYS A 431 9.72 -24.41 -10.89
CA CYS A 431 8.75 -23.70 -10.07
C CYS A 431 8.96 -22.19 -10.24
N SER A 432 7.90 -21.45 -10.55
CA SER A 432 7.96 -19.98 -10.54
C SER A 432 8.16 -19.46 -9.11
N PRO A 433 8.84 -18.31 -8.93
CA PRO A 433 8.95 -17.67 -7.61
C PRO A 433 7.59 -17.35 -6.98
N PRO A 434 7.46 -17.34 -5.64
CA PRO A 434 6.20 -17.11 -4.94
C PRO A 434 5.50 -15.79 -5.32
N TYR A 435 6.28 -14.72 -5.50
CA TYR A 435 5.76 -13.40 -5.87
C TYR A 435 5.10 -13.37 -7.26
N VAL A 436 5.51 -14.24 -8.18
CA VAL A 436 4.87 -14.36 -9.50
C VAL A 436 3.42 -14.83 -9.36
N TYR A 437 3.19 -15.87 -8.56
CA TYR A 437 1.83 -16.36 -8.30
C TYR A 437 0.97 -15.29 -7.64
N GLN A 438 1.55 -14.54 -6.71
CA GLN A 438 0.85 -13.46 -6.01
C GLN A 438 0.46 -12.34 -6.99
N PHE A 439 1.36 -11.94 -7.90
CA PHE A 439 1.03 -10.96 -8.94
C PHE A 439 -0.13 -11.44 -9.82
N HIS A 440 -0.07 -12.68 -10.31
CA HIS A 440 -1.14 -13.23 -11.14
C HIS A 440 -2.47 -13.32 -10.38
N LEU A 441 -2.43 -13.66 -9.08
CA LEU A 441 -3.62 -13.70 -8.23
C LEU A 441 -4.25 -12.30 -8.13
N GLN A 442 -3.44 -11.27 -7.88
CA GLN A 442 -3.92 -9.88 -7.79
C GLN A 442 -4.41 -9.34 -9.14
N TYR A 443 -3.77 -9.73 -10.25
CA TYR A 443 -4.24 -9.38 -11.58
C TYR A 443 -5.67 -9.90 -11.84
N HIS A 444 -5.90 -11.19 -11.60
CA HIS A 444 -7.24 -11.76 -11.80
C HIS A 444 -8.27 -11.22 -10.79
N HIS A 445 -7.83 -10.89 -9.59
CA HIS A 445 -8.67 -10.23 -8.59
C HIS A 445 -9.09 -8.83 -9.05
N ALA A 446 -8.17 -8.00 -9.57
CA ALA A 446 -8.49 -6.68 -10.09
C ALA A 446 -9.47 -6.76 -11.28
N ILE A 447 -9.25 -7.69 -12.22
CA ILE A 447 -10.19 -7.94 -13.33
C ILE A 447 -11.58 -8.31 -12.78
N LEU A 448 -11.66 -9.21 -11.81
CA LEU A 448 -12.92 -9.61 -11.22
C LEU A 448 -13.64 -8.42 -10.57
N LEU A 449 -12.94 -7.60 -9.79
CA LEU A 449 -13.52 -6.44 -9.11
C LEU A 449 -14.02 -5.37 -10.10
N LEU A 450 -13.35 -5.17 -11.24
CA LEU A 450 -13.83 -4.27 -12.29
C LEU A 450 -15.19 -4.72 -12.86
N HIS A 451 -15.40 -6.02 -13.00
CA HIS A 451 -16.60 -6.56 -13.65
C HIS A 451 -17.72 -6.96 -12.69
N ARG A 452 -17.41 -7.18 -11.39
CA ARG A 452 -18.38 -7.66 -10.39
C ARG A 452 -19.64 -6.78 -10.25
N PRO A 453 -19.61 -5.44 -10.32
CA PRO A 453 -20.80 -4.62 -10.22
C PRO A 453 -21.82 -4.83 -11.37
N PHE A 454 -21.37 -5.42 -12.48
CA PHE A 454 -22.21 -5.74 -13.65
C PHE A 454 -22.57 -7.22 -13.72
N PHE A 455 -22.18 -8.01 -12.72
CA PHE A 455 -22.47 -9.43 -12.70
C PHE A 455 -23.98 -9.67 -12.58
N GLN A 456 -24.59 -10.27 -13.60
CA GLN A 456 -26.06 -10.37 -13.73
C GLN A 456 -26.76 -11.06 -12.55
N LEU A 457 -26.10 -12.03 -11.91
CA LEU A 457 -26.64 -12.74 -10.75
C LEU A 457 -26.76 -11.85 -9.50
N LEU A 458 -25.94 -10.82 -9.41
CA LEU A 458 -25.99 -9.82 -8.34
C LEU A 458 -26.97 -8.68 -8.66
N ASN A 459 -27.27 -8.44 -9.94
CA ASN A 459 -28.13 -7.34 -10.40
C ASN A 459 -29.15 -7.84 -11.43
N PRO A 460 -30.13 -8.68 -11.07
CA PRO A 460 -31.16 -9.15 -11.99
C PRO A 460 -32.02 -7.96 -12.43
N GLY A 461 -31.88 -7.54 -13.69
CA GLY A 461 -32.65 -6.44 -14.29
C GLY A 461 -31.85 -5.30 -14.88
N LYS A 462 -30.55 -5.21 -14.63
CA LYS A 462 -29.64 -4.30 -15.35
C LYS A 462 -29.06 -5.03 -16.56
N SER A 463 -29.64 -4.80 -17.74
CA SER A 463 -29.12 -5.35 -19.01
C SER A 463 -27.81 -4.66 -19.35
N SER A 464 -26.71 -5.39 -19.46
CA SER A 464 -25.48 -4.85 -20.04
C SER A 464 -25.65 -4.67 -21.56
N ILE A 465 -25.05 -3.62 -22.11
CA ILE A 465 -25.15 -3.26 -23.54
C ILE A 465 -24.41 -4.29 -24.43
N ALA A 466 -23.46 -5.04 -23.87
CA ALA A 466 -22.66 -6.02 -24.59
C ALA A 466 -23.20 -7.44 -24.42
N TYR A 467 -24.35 -7.74 -25.02
CA TYR A 467 -24.91 -9.08 -25.07
C TYR A 467 -24.21 -9.92 -26.15
N ASP A 468 -23.52 -10.96 -25.72
CA ASP A 468 -23.01 -12.03 -26.61
C ASP A 468 -24.04 -13.17 -26.62
N PRO A 469 -24.71 -13.43 -27.75
CA PRO A 469 -25.77 -14.45 -27.82
C PRO A 469 -25.27 -15.89 -27.60
N GLU A 470 -23.97 -16.16 -27.79
CA GLU A 470 -23.40 -17.49 -27.67
C GLU A 470 -22.64 -17.75 -26.34
N GLY A 471 -22.22 -16.70 -25.61
CA GLY A 471 -21.34 -16.83 -24.44
C GLY A 471 -21.84 -16.21 -23.13
N GLY A 472 -22.96 -15.54 -23.14
CA GLY A 472 -23.43 -14.74 -22.02
C GLY A 472 -22.77 -13.37 -21.93
N ASP A 473 -23.16 -12.58 -20.94
CA ASP A 473 -22.61 -11.24 -20.67
C ASP A 473 -21.08 -11.28 -20.43
N ILE A 474 -20.35 -10.37 -21.09
CA ILE A 474 -18.89 -10.25 -21.00
C ILE A 474 -18.41 -10.07 -19.54
N HIS A 475 -19.17 -9.34 -18.71
CA HIS A 475 -18.82 -9.10 -17.31
C HIS A 475 -18.93 -10.38 -16.49
N SER A 476 -20.02 -11.13 -16.64
CA SER A 476 -20.22 -12.40 -15.97
C SER A 476 -19.18 -13.44 -16.38
N LYS A 477 -18.79 -13.47 -17.67
CA LYS A 477 -17.73 -14.33 -18.17
C LYS A 477 -16.38 -13.94 -17.55
N SER A 478 -16.02 -12.65 -17.56
CA SER A 478 -14.76 -12.16 -17.00
C SER A 478 -14.62 -12.49 -15.50
N CYS A 479 -15.72 -12.37 -14.72
CA CYS A 479 -15.75 -12.74 -13.31
C CYS A 479 -15.51 -14.25 -13.13
N ARG A 480 -16.23 -15.10 -13.87
CA ARG A 480 -16.08 -16.57 -13.77
C ARG A 480 -14.68 -17.02 -14.19
N ASP A 481 -14.19 -16.55 -15.33
CA ASP A 481 -12.86 -16.91 -15.84
C ASP A 481 -11.76 -16.51 -14.86
N SER A 482 -11.86 -15.30 -14.28
CA SER A 482 -10.91 -14.82 -13.29
C SER A 482 -10.94 -15.66 -12.01
N ALA A 483 -12.14 -16.01 -11.51
CA ALA A 483 -12.29 -16.86 -10.33
C ALA A 483 -11.71 -18.27 -10.56
N VAL A 484 -11.95 -18.89 -11.72
CA VAL A 484 -11.35 -20.18 -12.09
C VAL A 484 -9.83 -20.09 -12.15
N ARG A 485 -9.28 -19.02 -12.74
CA ARG A 485 -7.83 -18.83 -12.82
C ARG A 485 -7.22 -18.62 -11.43
N MET A 486 -7.87 -17.86 -10.54
CA MET A 486 -7.42 -17.71 -9.15
C MET A 486 -7.40 -19.05 -8.41
N ALA A 487 -8.44 -19.87 -8.51
CA ALA A 487 -8.45 -21.23 -7.93
C ALA A 487 -7.30 -22.10 -8.47
N ARG A 488 -7.02 -22.04 -9.79
CA ARG A 488 -5.89 -22.78 -10.39
C ARG A 488 -4.54 -22.28 -9.88
N ILE A 489 -4.36 -20.97 -9.71
CA ILE A 489 -3.13 -20.37 -9.16
C ILE A 489 -2.91 -20.87 -7.72
N LEU A 490 -3.94 -20.84 -6.88
CA LEU A 490 -3.88 -21.36 -5.51
C LEU A 490 -3.50 -22.85 -5.48
N GLN A 491 -4.08 -23.66 -6.38
CA GLN A 491 -3.76 -25.08 -6.49
C GLN A 491 -2.29 -25.32 -6.90
N ILE A 492 -1.77 -24.57 -7.88
CA ILE A 492 -0.39 -24.69 -8.34
C ILE A 492 0.56 -24.22 -7.24
N PHE A 493 0.27 -23.10 -6.59
CA PHE A 493 1.08 -22.60 -5.48
C PHE A 493 1.15 -23.64 -4.36
N ARG A 494 0.01 -24.22 -3.97
CA ARG A 494 -0.07 -25.26 -2.95
C ARG A 494 0.76 -26.50 -3.28
N LYS A 495 0.84 -26.89 -4.57
CA LYS A 495 1.65 -28.01 -5.03
C LYS A 495 3.16 -27.72 -4.91
N ASN A 496 3.57 -26.48 -5.17
CA ASN A 496 4.97 -26.10 -5.26
C ASN A 496 5.53 -25.60 -3.92
N TYR A 497 4.67 -24.97 -3.13
CA TYR A 497 4.93 -24.37 -1.81
C TYR A 497 3.84 -24.83 -0.85
N THR A 498 3.67 -24.18 0.24
CA THR A 498 2.49 -24.32 1.10
C THR A 498 1.71 -23.00 1.10
N THR A 499 0.39 -23.05 1.02
CA THR A 499 -0.45 -21.83 1.07
C THR A 499 -0.32 -21.08 2.39
N ARG A 500 0.18 -21.72 3.45
CA ARG A 500 0.61 -21.05 4.70
C ARG A 500 1.63 -19.95 4.46
N CYS A 501 2.49 -20.08 3.44
CA CYS A 501 3.51 -19.09 3.11
C CYS A 501 3.04 -18.02 2.12
N MET A 502 1.78 -18.06 1.67
CA MET A 502 1.23 -16.96 0.89
C MET A 502 1.07 -15.71 1.77
N PRO A 503 1.38 -14.51 1.26
CA PRO A 503 1.14 -13.27 1.99
C PRO A 503 -0.35 -13.08 2.35
N VAL A 504 -0.62 -12.38 3.45
CA VAL A 504 -1.99 -12.11 3.92
C VAL A 504 -2.88 -11.46 2.85
N SER A 505 -2.30 -10.70 1.92
CA SER A 505 -3.01 -10.11 0.77
C SER A 505 -3.62 -11.12 -0.20
N ALA A 506 -3.32 -12.43 -0.07
CA ALA A 506 -3.96 -13.49 -0.85
C ALA A 506 -5.31 -13.93 -0.29
N VAL A 507 -5.62 -13.62 0.97
CA VAL A 507 -6.87 -14.04 1.64
C VAL A 507 -8.08 -13.46 0.92
N HIS A 508 -8.09 -12.15 0.66
CA HIS A 508 -9.22 -11.49 0.01
C HIS A 508 -9.49 -11.97 -1.43
N PRO A 509 -8.49 -12.12 -2.32
CA PRO A 509 -8.68 -12.76 -3.62
C PRO A 509 -9.25 -14.18 -3.54
N ALA A 510 -8.73 -15.02 -2.65
CA ALA A 510 -9.23 -16.40 -2.47
C ALA A 510 -10.69 -16.42 -2.01
N PHE A 511 -11.05 -15.54 -1.08
CA PHE A 511 -12.41 -15.36 -0.62
C PHE A 511 -13.34 -14.87 -1.74
N THR A 512 -12.93 -13.82 -2.49
CA THR A 512 -13.73 -13.28 -3.59
C THR A 512 -13.98 -14.34 -4.67
N ALA A 513 -12.98 -15.15 -5.02
CA ALA A 513 -13.14 -16.26 -5.96
C ALA A 513 -14.14 -17.30 -5.45
N ALA A 514 -14.09 -17.66 -4.16
CA ALA A 514 -15.02 -18.60 -3.55
C ALA A 514 -16.48 -18.12 -3.66
N ILE A 515 -16.73 -16.82 -3.40
CA ILE A 515 -18.07 -16.23 -3.54
C ILE A 515 -18.60 -16.34 -4.98
N ILE A 516 -17.75 -16.05 -5.99
CA ILE A 516 -18.18 -16.20 -7.40
C ILE A 516 -18.50 -17.65 -7.74
N HIS A 517 -17.73 -18.61 -7.20
CA HIS A 517 -18.02 -20.03 -7.42
C HIS A 517 -19.33 -20.45 -6.74
N LEU A 518 -19.62 -19.99 -5.53
CA LEU A 518 -20.92 -20.22 -4.85
C LEU A 518 -22.10 -19.67 -5.68
N LEU A 519 -22.00 -18.44 -6.17
CA LEU A 519 -23.00 -17.82 -7.02
C LEU A 519 -23.21 -18.62 -8.32
N HIS A 520 -22.13 -19.09 -8.94
CA HIS A 520 -22.20 -19.92 -10.13
C HIS A 520 -22.89 -21.27 -9.85
N ILE A 521 -22.58 -21.92 -8.74
CA ILE A 521 -23.24 -23.18 -8.32
C ILE A 521 -24.74 -22.98 -8.10
N LYS A 522 -25.14 -21.86 -7.44
CA LYS A 522 -26.53 -21.52 -7.19
C LYS A 522 -27.33 -21.28 -8.47
N SER A 523 -26.70 -20.66 -9.48
CA SER A 523 -27.38 -20.22 -10.72
C SER A 523 -27.41 -21.27 -11.81
N THR A 524 -26.51 -22.26 -11.77
CA THR A 524 -26.31 -23.19 -12.88
C THR A 524 -26.94 -24.55 -12.55
N GLY A 525 -27.65 -25.12 -13.52
CA GLY A 525 -28.05 -26.54 -13.47
C GLY A 525 -26.83 -27.47 -13.49
N ASN A 526 -27.01 -28.75 -13.82
CA ASN A 526 -25.95 -29.76 -13.72
C ASN A 526 -24.70 -29.50 -14.57
N ASN A 527 -24.79 -28.74 -15.68
CA ASN A 527 -23.65 -28.41 -16.53
C ASN A 527 -22.80 -27.28 -15.90
N GLY A 528 -21.50 -27.57 -15.65
CA GLY A 528 -20.55 -26.61 -15.03
C GLY A 528 -20.52 -26.64 -13.50
N ARG A 529 -21.53 -27.20 -12.82
CA ARG A 529 -21.58 -27.30 -11.35
C ARG A 529 -20.37 -28.05 -10.77
N SER A 530 -19.93 -29.15 -11.41
CA SER A 530 -18.80 -29.95 -10.93
C SER A 530 -17.47 -29.18 -10.93
N GLU A 531 -17.17 -28.38 -11.97
CA GLU A 531 -15.95 -27.56 -12.01
C GLU A 531 -16.00 -26.43 -10.98
N ALA A 532 -17.14 -25.76 -10.85
CA ALA A 532 -17.34 -24.71 -9.87
C ALA A 532 -17.17 -25.24 -8.43
N MET A 533 -17.74 -26.42 -8.12
CA MET A 533 -17.56 -27.09 -6.82
C MET A 533 -16.09 -27.41 -6.53
N ARG A 534 -15.35 -27.92 -7.51
CA ARG A 534 -13.93 -28.21 -7.36
C ARG A 534 -13.12 -26.93 -7.11
N CYS A 535 -13.43 -25.85 -7.83
CA CYS A 535 -12.75 -24.56 -7.65
C CYS A 535 -13.09 -23.95 -6.28
N LEU A 536 -14.35 -23.99 -5.85
CA LEU A 536 -14.78 -23.58 -4.51
C LEU A 536 -14.00 -24.32 -3.42
N TYR A 537 -13.91 -25.64 -3.52
CA TYR A 537 -13.15 -26.45 -2.58
C TYR A 537 -11.68 -26.03 -2.52
N ILE A 538 -11.02 -25.79 -3.67
CA ILE A 538 -9.62 -25.33 -3.72
C ILE A 538 -9.47 -23.99 -2.97
N CYS A 539 -10.39 -23.05 -3.17
CA CYS A 539 -10.37 -21.76 -2.49
C CYS A 539 -10.54 -21.92 -0.97
N VAL A 540 -11.53 -22.68 -0.53
CA VAL A 540 -11.82 -22.94 0.89
C VAL A 540 -10.63 -23.65 1.56
N LYS A 541 -10.08 -24.69 0.93
CA LYS A 541 -8.91 -25.41 1.44
C LYS A 541 -7.69 -24.50 1.55
N SER A 542 -7.47 -23.63 0.57
CA SER A 542 -6.36 -22.67 0.61
C SER A 542 -6.54 -21.64 1.73
N LEU A 543 -7.75 -21.11 1.93
CA LEU A 543 -8.06 -20.22 3.05
C LEU A 543 -7.84 -20.92 4.40
N TYR A 544 -8.23 -22.18 4.51
CA TYR A 544 -8.01 -22.96 5.72
C TYR A 544 -6.52 -23.15 6.05
N GLU A 545 -5.69 -23.45 5.04
CA GLU A 545 -4.24 -23.55 5.23
C GLU A 545 -3.63 -22.18 5.57
N MET A 546 -4.12 -21.07 4.96
CA MET A 546 -3.70 -19.72 5.29
C MET A 546 -4.08 -19.31 6.71
N ASN A 547 -5.21 -19.80 7.24
CA ASN A 547 -5.70 -19.46 8.58
C ASN A 547 -4.72 -19.86 9.69
N VAL A 548 -3.83 -20.80 9.46
CA VAL A 548 -2.77 -21.16 10.43
C VAL A 548 -1.86 -19.97 10.74
N ASN A 549 -1.60 -19.11 9.75
CA ASN A 549 -0.74 -17.94 9.90
C ASN A 549 -1.52 -16.62 9.92
N TRP A 550 -2.72 -16.59 9.29
CA TRP A 550 -3.51 -15.39 9.07
C TRP A 550 -4.93 -15.57 9.60
N ASN A 551 -5.14 -15.18 10.85
CA ASN A 551 -6.45 -15.33 11.50
C ASN A 551 -7.57 -14.60 10.72
N TRP A 552 -7.22 -13.61 9.93
CA TRP A 552 -8.15 -12.93 9.02
C TRP A 552 -8.88 -13.88 8.05
N ALA A 553 -8.24 -15.00 7.65
CA ALA A 553 -8.87 -16.00 6.79
C ALA A 553 -10.05 -16.70 7.46
N ASN A 554 -10.10 -16.77 8.79
CA ASN A 554 -11.18 -17.41 9.55
C ASN A 554 -12.54 -16.79 9.26
N ARG A 555 -12.64 -15.45 9.25
CA ARG A 555 -13.88 -14.75 8.91
C ARG A 555 -14.34 -15.08 7.49
N SER A 556 -13.43 -15.13 6.54
CA SER A 556 -13.74 -15.49 5.15
C SER A 556 -14.28 -16.91 5.04
N ILE A 557 -13.69 -17.85 5.78
CA ILE A 557 -14.17 -19.25 5.83
C ILE A 557 -15.58 -19.32 6.40
N ARG A 558 -15.84 -18.69 7.55
CA ARG A 558 -17.16 -18.69 8.21
C ARG A 558 -18.23 -18.13 7.27
N ALA A 559 -17.95 -17.04 6.58
CA ALA A 559 -18.89 -16.46 5.64
C ALA A 559 -19.19 -17.36 4.44
N ILE A 560 -18.17 -17.99 3.86
CA ILE A 560 -18.38 -18.96 2.77
C ILE A 560 -19.27 -20.11 3.26
N LEU A 561 -19.00 -20.66 4.44
CA LEU A 561 -19.76 -21.77 5.01
C LEU A 561 -21.21 -21.36 5.34
N SER A 562 -21.41 -20.16 5.87
CA SER A 562 -22.75 -19.61 6.13
C SER A 562 -23.57 -19.47 4.85
N LEU A 563 -23.00 -18.85 3.80
CA LEU A 563 -23.67 -18.72 2.50
C LEU A 563 -23.94 -20.07 1.83
N ALA A 564 -23.00 -21.00 1.91
CA ALA A 564 -23.20 -22.35 1.35
C ALA A 564 -24.37 -23.06 2.04
N ARG A 565 -24.47 -22.95 3.35
CA ARG A 565 -25.58 -23.50 4.15
C ARG A 565 -26.91 -22.84 3.79
N GLU A 566 -26.97 -21.53 3.72
CA GLU A 566 -28.15 -20.76 3.34
C GLU A 566 -28.66 -21.16 1.94
N TRP A 567 -27.74 -21.47 1.02
CA TRP A 567 -28.09 -21.84 -0.36
C TRP A 567 -28.20 -23.35 -0.60
N ASP A 568 -28.18 -24.17 0.43
CA ASP A 568 -28.24 -25.66 0.37
C ASP A 568 -27.16 -26.24 -0.56
N ILE A 569 -25.92 -25.71 -0.44
CA ILE A 569 -24.75 -26.16 -1.20
C ILE A 569 -23.86 -26.98 -0.27
N ASP A 570 -23.85 -28.31 -0.45
CA ASP A 570 -22.91 -29.18 0.25
C ASP A 570 -21.53 -29.10 -0.41
N ILE A 571 -20.62 -28.37 0.22
CA ILE A 571 -19.23 -28.19 -0.25
C ILE A 571 -18.48 -29.53 -0.24
N TRP A 572 -18.92 -30.51 0.55
CA TRP A 572 -18.22 -31.77 0.82
C TRP A 572 -18.73 -32.95 -0.01
N ALA A 573 -19.88 -32.82 -0.71
CA ALA A 573 -20.62 -33.91 -1.37
C ALA A 573 -19.91 -34.53 -2.60
N HIS A 574 -18.87 -33.92 -3.15
CA HIS A 574 -18.28 -34.33 -4.44
C HIS A 574 -16.95 -35.07 -4.32
N GLY A 575 -16.93 -36.24 -3.64
CA GLY A 575 -15.79 -37.16 -3.68
C GLY A 575 -14.49 -36.67 -3.04
N LEU A 576 -14.52 -35.47 -2.48
CA LEU A 576 -13.40 -34.78 -1.83
C LEU A 576 -13.15 -35.31 -0.41
N SER A 577 -14.07 -36.14 0.10
CA SER A 577 -13.97 -36.81 1.42
C SER A 577 -12.77 -37.77 1.55
N GLN A 578 -12.18 -38.22 0.43
CA GLN A 578 -10.99 -39.08 0.46
C GLN A 578 -9.65 -38.32 0.62
N GLU A 579 -9.63 -37.02 0.28
CA GLU A 579 -8.43 -36.18 0.45
C GLU A 579 -8.40 -35.39 1.75
N ILE A 580 -9.53 -35.31 2.46
CA ILE A 580 -9.62 -34.62 3.75
C ILE A 580 -9.41 -35.67 4.83
N ASN A 581 -8.34 -35.53 5.59
CA ASN A 581 -8.16 -36.26 6.82
C ASN A 581 -9.39 -36.01 7.73
N GLU A 582 -9.94 -37.05 8.37
CA GLU A 582 -11.06 -36.94 9.30
C GLU A 582 -10.85 -35.88 10.39
N GLU A 583 -9.60 -35.61 10.72
CA GLU A 583 -9.17 -34.59 11.67
C GLU A 583 -9.44 -33.17 11.15
N SER A 584 -9.19 -32.91 9.87
CA SER A 584 -9.56 -31.63 9.24
C SER A 584 -11.08 -31.44 9.21
N ARG A 585 -11.84 -32.52 8.96
CA ARG A 585 -13.31 -32.50 8.99
C ARG A 585 -13.85 -32.23 10.38
N ARG A 586 -13.31 -32.88 11.41
CA ARG A 586 -13.68 -32.65 12.83
C ARG A 586 -13.27 -31.24 13.31
N GLN A 587 -12.25 -30.66 12.73
CA GLN A 587 -11.81 -29.30 13.02
C GLN A 587 -12.75 -28.29 12.37
N PHE A 588 -13.27 -28.56 11.15
CA PHE A 588 -14.33 -27.80 10.53
C PHE A 588 -15.66 -27.91 11.32
N GLU A 589 -16.01 -29.11 11.76
CA GLU A 589 -17.22 -29.37 12.57
C GLU A 589 -17.13 -28.69 13.96
N ARG A 590 -15.93 -28.53 14.55
CA ARG A 590 -15.74 -27.76 15.79
C ARG A 590 -15.96 -26.26 15.58
N TYR A 591 -15.52 -25.69 14.46
CA TYR A 591 -15.84 -24.30 14.10
C TYR A 591 -17.35 -24.07 13.91
N GLU A 592 -18.11 -25.10 13.58
CA GLU A 592 -19.58 -25.04 13.50
C GLU A 592 -20.26 -25.06 14.88
N MET A 593 -19.63 -25.67 15.89
CA MET A 593 -20.24 -25.84 17.23
C MET A 593 -19.91 -24.69 18.21
N ASP A 594 -18.76 -24.05 18.10
CA ASP A 594 -18.35 -22.99 19.04
C ASP A 594 -19.04 -21.64 18.76
N ASP A 595 -19.73 -21.48 17.65
CA ASP A 595 -20.39 -20.22 17.23
C ASP A 595 -21.93 -20.24 17.30
N LEU A 596 -22.55 -21.20 18.01
CA LEU A 596 -23.90 -21.00 18.53
C LEU A 596 -23.86 -20.02 19.71
N VAL A 597 -23.37 -18.82 19.50
CA VAL A 597 -23.75 -17.68 20.34
C VAL A 597 -25.23 -17.44 20.07
N VAL A 598 -26.03 -18.01 20.94
CA VAL A 598 -27.43 -17.75 21.08
C VAL A 598 -27.59 -16.24 21.23
N PHE A 599 -28.09 -15.58 20.18
CA PHE A 599 -28.66 -14.25 20.37
C PHE A 599 -29.77 -14.39 21.41
N PRO A 600 -29.79 -13.58 22.48
CA PRO A 600 -30.85 -13.65 23.47
C PRO A 600 -32.17 -13.40 22.77
N ASP A 601 -33.05 -14.39 22.89
CA ASP A 601 -34.41 -14.40 22.41
C ASP A 601 -35.16 -13.18 22.99
N GLN A 602 -35.30 -12.13 22.17
CA GLN A 602 -36.27 -11.08 22.43
C GLN A 602 -37.56 -11.46 21.72
N GLY A 603 -38.43 -12.11 22.51
CA GLY A 603 -39.76 -12.49 22.08
C GLY A 603 -40.54 -11.34 21.49
N SER A 604 -40.82 -11.43 20.20
CA SER A 604 -42.08 -10.99 19.57
C SER A 604 -42.18 -11.62 18.18
N GLU A 605 -43.15 -12.47 18.00
CA GLU A 605 -43.63 -12.94 16.71
C GLU A 605 -44.02 -11.75 15.83
N SER A 606 -43.24 -11.47 14.78
CA SER A 606 -43.74 -10.80 13.58
C SER A 606 -42.86 -11.18 12.38
N SER A 607 -43.49 -12.00 11.50
CA SER A 607 -43.21 -12.18 10.06
C SER A 607 -41.81 -11.85 9.55
N PHE A 608 -40.94 -12.86 9.51
CA PHE A 608 -39.72 -12.88 8.70
C PHE A 608 -40.10 -13.10 7.22
N GLU A 609 -40.42 -12.02 6.51
CA GLU A 609 -40.32 -11.88 5.06
C GLU A 609 -39.53 -10.61 4.74
N HIS A 610 -38.26 -10.58 5.12
CA HIS A 610 -37.28 -9.74 4.47
C HIS A 610 -36.25 -10.66 3.81
N VAL A 611 -36.42 -10.83 2.52
CA VAL A 611 -35.39 -11.33 1.62
C VAL A 611 -34.20 -10.35 1.74
N PHE A 612 -33.15 -10.73 2.47
CA PHE A 612 -31.89 -10.01 2.46
C PHE A 612 -31.40 -9.97 1.01
N SER A 613 -31.28 -8.78 0.45
CA SER A 613 -30.67 -8.61 -0.87
C SER A 613 -29.17 -8.94 -0.76
N LEU A 614 -28.58 -9.40 -1.84
CA LEU A 614 -27.12 -9.62 -1.91
C LEU A 614 -26.34 -8.31 -1.67
N ASP A 615 -26.95 -7.17 -1.95
CA ASP A 615 -26.42 -5.84 -1.64
C ASP A 615 -26.38 -5.62 -0.11
N ASP A 616 -27.39 -6.08 0.64
CA ASP A 616 -27.42 -6.00 2.11
C ASP A 616 -26.33 -6.87 2.74
N ILE A 617 -26.00 -8.01 2.15
CA ILE A 617 -24.88 -8.87 2.61
C ILE A 617 -23.55 -8.19 2.32
N PHE A 618 -23.37 -7.51 1.19
CA PHE A 618 -22.14 -6.79 0.85
C PHE A 618 -22.05 -5.44 1.55
N GLU A 619 -23.15 -4.73 1.83
CA GLU A 619 -23.18 -3.48 2.58
C GLU A 619 -23.06 -3.70 4.10
N SER A 620 -23.68 -4.70 4.67
CA SER A 620 -23.56 -5.03 6.10
C SER A 620 -22.15 -5.51 6.46
N TRP A 621 -21.43 -6.08 5.51
CA TRP A 621 -20.04 -6.53 5.68
C TRP A 621 -19.05 -5.40 5.75
N THR A 622 -19.37 -4.23 5.22
CA THR A 622 -18.49 -3.06 5.26
C THR A 622 -18.69 -2.19 6.49
N TYR A 623 -19.84 -2.25 7.17
CA TYR A 623 -20.15 -1.29 8.22
C TYR A 623 -20.40 -1.87 9.62
N ASP A 624 -21.21 -2.92 9.77
CA ASP A 624 -21.72 -3.33 11.10
C ASP A 624 -20.85 -4.33 11.87
N GLN A 625 -19.93 -5.05 11.24
CA GLN A 625 -19.05 -5.99 11.94
C GLN A 625 -17.70 -5.43 12.37
N CYS A 626 -17.37 -4.19 11.99
CA CYS A 626 -16.16 -3.52 12.45
C CYS A 626 -16.27 -2.90 13.85
N PHE A 627 -17.48 -2.76 14.40
CA PHE A 627 -17.72 -2.15 15.71
C PHE A 627 -18.60 -3.07 16.57
N GLY A 628 -18.05 -4.22 16.96
CA GLY A 628 -18.60 -4.96 18.10
C GLY A 628 -18.51 -4.08 19.35
N GLU A 629 -19.60 -4.00 20.12
CA GLU A 629 -19.82 -3.12 21.28
C GLU A 629 -18.81 -3.28 22.46
N SER A 630 -17.64 -3.88 22.28
CA SER A 630 -16.71 -4.17 23.38
C SER A 630 -15.50 -3.22 23.50
N SER A 631 -15.47 -2.07 22.82
CA SER A 631 -14.33 -1.13 22.91
C SER A 631 -14.67 0.30 23.35
N LEU A 632 -15.83 0.54 23.98
CA LEU A 632 -16.20 1.89 24.47
C LEU A 632 -15.80 2.17 25.92
N ASP A 633 -15.21 1.22 26.66
CA ASP A 633 -14.87 1.39 28.10
C ASP A 633 -13.41 1.78 28.38
N PHE A 634 -12.66 2.29 27.39
CA PHE A 634 -11.26 2.70 27.62
C PHE A 634 -10.96 4.17 27.31
N PHE A 635 -11.96 5.06 27.37
CA PHE A 635 -11.73 6.52 27.42
C PHE A 635 -12.71 7.19 28.40
N VAL A 636 -12.38 7.09 29.69
CA VAL A 636 -12.67 8.10 30.71
C VAL A 636 -11.43 8.23 31.59
#